data_64b2686d7d5e5f3cd1530c179af21cd0
#
_entry.id   64b2686d7d5e5f3cd1530c179af21cd0
#
_cell.length_a   1.000
_cell.length_b   1.000
_cell.length_c   1.000
_cell.angle_alpha   90.00
_cell.angle_beta   90.00
_cell.angle_gamma   90.00
#
_symmetry.space_group_name_H-M   'P 1'
#
loop_
_entity.id
_entity.type
_entity.pdbx_description
1 polymer ?
#
loop_
_entity_poly.entity_id
_entity_poly.type
_entity_poly.pdbx_seq_one_letter_code
_entity_poly.pdbx_strand_id
1 'polypeptide(L)'
;MSNVLKFSLVAVLSLGLLPNYSFAQEAADDDVEEVIVTGSKIKRSIFDSSKPLEIISDAAIERTGLNNIGDVLQNISSSDGTGIRPVTTATNGGDGSNEISLRNLGSGRTLVLIDGRRWVTDAYGSVDMQTIPASIIQRVEILKDGASSIYGSDAVAGVINIITKKDFDGFELRAQTGEYDAGYGTQNSISMTFGSSSEKSRNIFNISFADQAGIMAGEIPRANQPYYGCTNVPGTGTGPENSPTNLGPNDAQNSGYGNFAPATSGICGSSYPAYGRFFTVNRYLEPGKSGTSIDDFIPWSNAGRYNYSPVNHVQNPVDRYGVYASSEFDISDDLMAYVQFNYTKSKRVNQLAQVPMTATSSSGPQWQLNNGRFATSGGYFNPFGVDTQFGFRAVAIGPRIYAYDYDTYGIRAGLEGSFEMAGNNYFWSAGVQMNDAAYDSKLYNFVDLNHLSNAVGDSFRDSVTGVLTCGTAANPISGCTPYNLFGGPDLGLSAGVISQAEYDAMNGYVGYDGVQSAGYDSDDYWLEISGPLFDMPYGTAFFAAGYEKRAGGYFDIPDALISSGGSSTNYREPTRGKTSVEEFFVELNFPLLEGVVGAQELEVTLSARTSDYSANGLVGVKPSYNNPGKPSTTEIGIRWRPINDVLVRITAGDTFRAPTVGDLYQGGGESFPQANDPCNTTQFPLQTAGTQANCLAAGVPAGGAAQPTTQIRAFVGGNPYLKPEEGQNKTFGIVYTPSQIENLSVSVDFWEIELENIFSSIGVSTVLNRCYVESTQQDDTFCNFVERTGAGGLQTVRTSKVNSAQNNVAGVDLVVAYSFDVENYGSFSTAFDMTYYTKDEFAQSVTSTPSESFGWYDGAADFRWRANASILWDYNDFSTSLNFRFLDDNKDDCWISAFYGLEDGCSNPDEANNGGDYGYNLMEVEFYTDLQVVYQYSDEISVFIGARNLFGEEPPVAYDAFGQNFDYAWDIPGGAFIYGGFKVSL
;
A
#
# COMPACT_ATOMS: atom_id res chain seq x y z
N MET A 1 -18.29 -24.32 6.52
CA MET A 1 -18.16 -23.46 7.69
C MET A 1 -19.49 -22.87 8.20
N SER A 2 -20.55 -22.70 7.38
CA SER A 2 -21.85 -22.18 7.85
C SER A 2 -22.57 -23.01 8.94
N ASN A 3 -22.14 -24.21 9.20
CA ASN A 3 -22.77 -25.11 10.19
C ASN A 3 -22.08 -25.07 11.57
N VAL A 4 -20.94 -24.43 11.73
CA VAL A 4 -20.23 -24.37 13.02
C VAL A 4 -20.75 -23.21 13.86
N LEU A 5 -21.12 -22.10 13.21
CA LEU A 5 -21.65 -20.92 13.91
C LEU A 5 -23.05 -21.12 14.49
N LYS A 6 -23.88 -22.01 13.90
CA LYS A 6 -25.23 -22.29 14.42
C LYS A 6 -25.22 -23.14 15.68
N PHE A 7 -24.13 -23.86 15.97
CA PHE A 7 -23.99 -24.64 17.19
C PHE A 7 -23.45 -23.83 18.38
N SER A 8 -22.76 -22.71 18.16
CA SER A 8 -22.17 -21.93 19.24
C SER A 8 -23.17 -21.01 19.96
N LEU A 9 -24.23 -20.57 19.27
CA LEU A 9 -25.23 -19.69 19.89
C LEU A 9 -26.15 -20.40 20.89
N VAL A 10 -26.29 -21.73 20.80
CA VAL A 10 -27.15 -22.54 21.72
C VAL A 10 -26.38 -22.95 22.99
N ALA A 11 -25.05 -23.00 22.95
CA ALA A 11 -24.23 -23.40 24.09
C ALA A 11 -24.05 -22.30 25.14
N VAL A 12 -24.18 -21.04 24.75
CA VAL A 12 -23.98 -19.88 25.65
C VAL A 12 -25.21 -19.60 26.53
N LEU A 13 -26.38 -20.05 26.15
CA LEU A 13 -27.62 -19.86 26.92
C LEU A 13 -27.83 -20.85 28.09
N SER A 14 -26.94 -21.80 28.31
CA SER A 14 -27.07 -22.84 29.35
C SER A 14 -26.09 -22.73 30.55
N LEU A 15 -25.25 -21.65 30.60
CA LEU A 15 -24.26 -21.43 31.68
C LEU A 15 -24.68 -20.43 32.78
N GLY A 16 -25.96 -20.14 32.87
CA GLY A 16 -26.47 -19.24 33.90
C GLY A 16 -26.79 -19.90 35.22
N LEU A 17 -25.79 -20.31 36.00
CA LEU A 17 -25.92 -20.58 37.46
C LEU A 17 -24.54 -20.84 38.07
N LEU A 18 -23.80 -19.81 38.45
CA LEU A 18 -22.75 -19.88 39.45
C LEU A 18 -22.84 -18.66 40.39
N PRO A 19 -22.54 -18.83 41.68
CA PRO A 19 -22.81 -17.80 42.70
C PRO A 19 -21.79 -16.68 42.72
N ASN A 20 -22.28 -15.47 43.02
CA ASN A 20 -21.54 -14.24 43.17
C ASN A 20 -20.41 -14.30 44.17
N TYR A 21 -19.18 -14.03 43.78
CA TYR A 21 -18.11 -13.55 44.67
C TYR A 21 -17.80 -12.10 44.33
N SER A 22 -18.14 -11.21 45.24
CA SER A 22 -17.75 -9.80 45.16
C SER A 22 -16.27 -9.67 45.53
N PHE A 23 -15.45 -9.18 44.58
CA PHE A 23 -14.16 -8.61 44.90
C PHE A 23 -14.28 -7.09 44.88
N ALA A 24 -13.90 -6.47 45.99
CA ALA A 24 -13.87 -5.02 46.14
C ALA A 24 -12.71 -4.48 45.30
N GLN A 25 -13.03 -3.57 44.43
CA GLN A 25 -12.05 -2.77 43.68
C GLN A 25 -11.46 -1.73 44.66
N GLU A 26 -10.23 -1.92 45.08
CA GLU A 26 -9.43 -0.91 45.74
C GLU A 26 -9.01 0.12 44.68
N ALA A 27 -9.29 1.40 44.95
CA ALA A 27 -8.82 2.53 44.14
C ALA A 27 -7.28 2.51 44.16
N ALA A 28 -6.69 2.34 42.99
CA ALA A 28 -5.26 2.44 42.80
C ALA A 28 -4.82 3.91 43.06
N ASP A 29 -3.86 4.06 43.96
CA ASP A 29 -3.10 5.29 44.16
C ASP A 29 -2.27 5.52 42.89
N ASP A 30 -2.37 6.72 42.29
CA ASP A 30 -1.65 7.08 41.06
C ASP A 30 -0.14 7.21 41.32
N ASP A 31 0.58 6.12 41.37
CA ASP A 31 2.00 6.11 41.06
C ASP A 31 2.15 6.14 39.53
N VAL A 32 2.42 7.32 38.99
CA VAL A 32 2.72 7.51 37.57
C VAL A 32 3.99 6.71 37.26
N GLU A 33 3.81 5.55 36.65
CA GLU A 33 4.91 4.68 36.26
C GLU A 33 5.80 5.41 35.26
N GLU A 34 7.08 5.58 35.55
CA GLU A 34 8.07 6.18 34.65
C GLU A 34 8.34 5.22 33.50
N VAL A 35 7.73 5.48 32.34
CA VAL A 35 7.85 4.67 31.12
C VAL A 35 8.79 5.37 30.13
N ILE A 36 9.47 4.60 29.29
CA ILE A 36 10.16 5.17 28.12
C ILE A 36 9.08 5.61 27.12
N VAL A 37 8.97 6.90 26.89
CA VAL A 37 8.03 7.50 25.94
C VAL A 37 8.63 7.51 24.54
N THR A 38 7.84 7.21 23.50
CA THR A 38 8.30 7.29 22.10
C THR A 38 8.87 8.68 21.80
N GLY A 39 10.07 8.71 21.24
CA GLY A 39 10.82 9.94 20.92
C GLY A 39 11.90 10.32 21.93
N SER A 40 12.10 9.54 23.01
CA SER A 40 13.21 9.69 23.96
C SER A 40 13.69 8.32 24.42
N LYS A 41 14.95 8.21 24.85
CA LYS A 41 15.54 7.03 25.52
C LYS A 41 15.73 7.29 27.02
N ILE A 42 15.37 8.47 27.50
CA ILE A 42 15.34 8.84 28.92
C ILE A 42 13.93 8.53 29.44
N LYS A 43 13.82 7.80 30.55
CA LYS A 43 12.51 7.46 31.16
C LYS A 43 11.79 8.73 31.62
N ARG A 44 10.53 8.92 31.23
CA ARG A 44 9.69 10.08 31.55
C ARG A 44 8.21 9.70 31.55
N SER A 45 7.38 10.59 32.12
CA SER A 45 5.93 10.52 31.95
C SER A 45 5.51 10.82 30.51
N ILE A 46 4.46 10.15 30.02
CA ILE A 46 3.89 10.33 28.68
C ILE A 46 3.48 11.78 28.41
N PHE A 47 2.99 12.50 29.42
CA PHE A 47 2.57 13.91 29.32
C PHE A 47 3.73 14.90 29.25
N ASP A 48 4.95 14.43 29.42
CA ASP A 48 6.16 15.25 29.50
C ASP A 48 7.04 15.19 28.23
N SER A 49 6.46 14.79 27.10
CA SER A 49 7.17 14.77 25.80
C SER A 49 7.43 16.18 25.26
N SER A 50 8.66 16.43 24.81
CA SER A 50 9.01 17.64 24.05
C SER A 50 8.50 17.62 22.60
N LYS A 51 7.94 16.49 22.15
CA LYS A 51 7.49 16.25 20.78
C LYS A 51 5.98 15.97 20.75
N PRO A 52 5.28 16.26 19.62
CA PRO A 52 3.87 15.93 19.46
C PRO A 52 3.68 14.41 19.43
N LEU A 53 3.00 13.87 20.42
CA LEU A 53 2.69 12.46 20.59
C LEU A 53 1.18 12.28 20.65
N GLU A 54 0.66 11.39 19.79
CA GLU A 54 -0.72 10.92 19.82
C GLU A 54 -0.76 9.49 20.34
N ILE A 55 -1.76 9.18 21.17
CA ILE A 55 -1.92 7.85 21.77
C ILE A 55 -3.31 7.30 21.42
N ILE A 56 -3.34 6.11 20.84
CA ILE A 56 -4.57 5.37 20.58
C ILE A 56 -4.57 4.14 21.50
N SER A 57 -5.47 4.10 22.48
CA SER A 57 -5.60 2.98 23.41
C SER A 57 -6.24 1.75 22.76
N ASP A 58 -6.09 0.56 23.36
CA ASP A 58 -6.79 -0.66 22.95
C ASP A 58 -8.31 -0.47 22.92
N ALA A 59 -8.89 0.19 23.93
CA ALA A 59 -10.31 0.52 23.96
C ALA A 59 -10.73 1.43 22.80
N ALA A 60 -9.88 2.40 22.38
CA ALA A 60 -10.15 3.22 21.21
C ALA A 60 -10.11 2.39 19.91
N ILE A 61 -9.11 1.48 19.77
CA ILE A 61 -9.02 0.53 18.65
C ILE A 61 -10.28 -0.35 18.59
N GLU A 62 -10.68 -0.94 19.71
CA GLU A 62 -11.88 -1.79 19.79
C GLU A 62 -13.17 -1.07 19.38
N ARG A 63 -13.29 0.23 19.69
CA ARG A 63 -14.46 1.06 19.34
C ARG A 63 -14.56 1.39 17.86
N THR A 64 -13.49 1.27 17.07
CA THR A 64 -13.57 1.48 15.62
C THR A 64 -14.29 0.33 14.90
N GLY A 65 -14.40 -0.85 15.52
CA GLY A 65 -14.89 -2.07 14.87
C GLY A 65 -13.98 -2.61 13.77
N LEU A 66 -12.78 -2.08 13.61
CA LEU A 66 -11.78 -2.54 12.66
C LEU A 66 -10.98 -3.71 13.24
N ASN A 67 -10.72 -4.72 12.40
CA ASN A 67 -10.00 -5.94 12.79
C ASN A 67 -8.50 -5.90 12.43
N ASN A 68 -8.03 -4.80 11.84
CA ASN A 68 -6.66 -4.60 11.38
C ASN A 68 -6.16 -3.25 11.86
N ILE A 69 -5.01 -3.24 12.51
CA ILE A 69 -4.40 -2.00 13.02
C ILE A 69 -4.01 -1.04 11.88
N GLY A 70 -3.63 -1.55 10.71
CA GLY A 70 -3.34 -0.72 9.55
C GLY A 70 -4.54 0.10 9.12
N ASP A 71 -5.77 -0.47 9.12
CA ASP A 71 -6.98 0.26 8.74
C ASP A 71 -7.33 1.33 9.79
N VAL A 72 -7.05 1.10 11.08
CA VAL A 72 -7.20 2.12 12.14
C VAL A 72 -6.25 3.28 11.88
N LEU A 73 -4.98 2.99 11.61
CA LEU A 73 -3.94 3.99 11.41
C LEU A 73 -4.11 4.79 10.11
N GLN A 74 -4.66 4.19 9.07
CA GLN A 74 -4.96 4.92 7.83
C GLN A 74 -6.08 5.96 7.99
N ASN A 75 -6.88 5.84 9.05
CA ASN A 75 -7.94 6.80 9.35
C ASN A 75 -7.49 7.97 10.22
N ILE A 76 -6.27 7.99 10.79
CA ILE A 76 -5.77 9.15 11.55
C ILE A 76 -5.58 10.38 10.65
N SER A 77 -5.68 11.59 11.22
CA SER A 77 -5.61 12.84 10.45
C SER A 77 -4.26 13.05 9.76
N SER A 78 -3.16 12.59 10.37
CA SER A 78 -1.79 12.72 9.86
C SER A 78 -1.38 11.64 8.84
N SER A 79 -2.23 10.63 8.59
CA SER A 79 -2.06 9.69 7.48
C SER A 79 -2.45 10.38 6.17
N ASP A 80 -1.74 10.10 5.10
CA ASP A 80 -2.04 10.68 3.78
C ASP A 80 -3.19 9.98 3.04
N GLY A 81 -3.68 8.85 3.55
CA GLY A 81 -4.72 8.05 2.89
C GLY A 81 -4.22 7.27 1.67
N THR A 82 -3.01 7.55 1.19
CA THR A 82 -2.38 6.84 0.07
C THR A 82 -1.65 5.58 0.50
N GLY A 83 -1.63 5.29 1.81
CA GLY A 83 -1.11 4.04 2.35
C GLY A 83 -1.70 2.85 1.60
N ILE A 84 -0.85 1.87 1.29
CA ILE A 84 -1.29 0.66 0.58
C ILE A 84 -2.27 -0.09 1.47
N ARG A 85 -3.52 -0.19 1.04
CA ARG A 85 -4.53 -1.05 1.65
C ARG A 85 -4.52 -2.42 0.96
N PRO A 86 -5.11 -3.47 1.56
CA PRO A 86 -5.19 -4.80 0.94
C PRO A 86 -6.18 -4.83 -0.24
N VAL A 87 -6.10 -3.84 -1.09
CA VAL A 87 -6.88 -3.61 -2.29
C VAL A 87 -5.93 -3.28 -3.42
N THR A 88 -5.97 -3.99 -4.50
CA THR A 88 -4.94 -3.89 -5.54
C THR A 88 -5.50 -3.90 -6.94
N THR A 89 -6.46 -3.06 -7.19
CA THR A 89 -7.00 -2.93 -8.54
C THR A 89 -6.06 -2.19 -9.49
N ALA A 90 -5.20 -1.33 -8.95
CA ALA A 90 -4.30 -0.50 -9.76
C ALA A 90 -2.98 -1.21 -10.12
N THR A 91 -2.56 -2.21 -9.36
CA THR A 91 -1.25 -2.84 -9.55
C THR A 91 -1.35 -4.27 -10.03
N ASN A 92 -0.65 -4.56 -11.11
CA ASN A 92 -0.50 -5.91 -11.65
C ASN A 92 0.34 -6.75 -10.67
N GLY A 93 -0.29 -7.46 -9.75
CA GLY A 93 0.40 -8.34 -8.81
C GLY A 93 0.79 -7.70 -7.48
N GLY A 94 0.04 -6.73 -6.99
CA GLY A 94 0.18 -6.28 -5.60
C GLY A 94 -0.01 -7.43 -4.61
N ASP A 95 0.78 -7.44 -3.57
CA ASP A 95 0.86 -8.55 -2.61
C ASP A 95 -0.20 -8.52 -1.52
N GLY A 96 -1.08 -7.49 -1.55
CA GLY A 96 -2.16 -7.31 -0.58
C GLY A 96 -1.66 -6.85 0.79
N SER A 97 -0.47 -6.24 0.90
CA SER A 97 0.03 -5.62 2.13
C SER A 97 -0.85 -4.44 2.58
N ASN A 98 -0.75 -4.09 3.85
CA ASN A 98 -1.36 -2.90 4.44
C ASN A 98 -0.26 -2.06 5.08
N GLU A 99 0.13 -0.98 4.42
CA GLU A 99 1.21 -0.12 4.84
C GLU A 99 0.68 1.24 5.28
N ILE A 100 1.42 1.90 6.15
CA ILE A 100 1.04 3.22 6.65
C ILE A 100 2.04 4.28 6.19
N SER A 101 1.54 5.40 5.75
CA SER A 101 2.31 6.58 5.37
C SER A 101 1.84 7.79 6.18
N LEU A 102 2.77 8.53 6.74
CA LEU A 102 2.51 9.76 7.47
C LEU A 102 2.97 10.97 6.65
N ARG A 103 2.18 12.07 6.73
CA ARG A 103 2.57 13.38 6.20
C ARG A 103 2.92 13.39 4.71
N ASN A 104 2.30 12.52 3.93
CA ASN A 104 2.48 12.41 2.47
C ASN A 104 3.94 12.12 2.03
N LEU A 105 4.74 11.51 2.91
CA LEU A 105 6.15 11.20 2.64
C LEU A 105 6.41 9.75 2.24
N GLY A 106 5.38 8.90 2.24
CA GLY A 106 5.45 7.49 1.86
C GLY A 106 5.83 6.56 3.02
N SER A 107 5.39 5.29 2.93
CA SER A 107 5.55 4.26 3.96
C SER A 107 7.00 3.95 4.32
N GLY A 108 7.93 4.02 3.38
CA GLY A 108 9.36 3.82 3.64
C GLY A 108 10.05 4.96 4.42
N ARG A 109 9.33 6.05 4.77
CA ARG A 109 9.80 7.15 5.61
C ARG A 109 9.01 7.28 6.91
N THR A 110 8.16 6.29 7.21
CA THR A 110 7.40 6.14 8.45
C THR A 110 7.95 4.94 9.21
N LEU A 111 8.58 5.18 10.34
CA LEU A 111 9.18 4.10 11.12
C LEU A 111 8.12 3.40 11.97
N VAL A 112 8.02 2.07 11.87
CA VAL A 112 7.14 1.24 12.72
C VAL A 112 7.97 0.43 13.70
N LEU A 113 7.59 0.53 14.98
CA LEU A 113 8.21 -0.18 16.09
C LEU A 113 7.18 -1.04 16.82
N ILE A 114 7.66 -2.12 17.44
CA ILE A 114 6.93 -2.87 18.48
C ILE A 114 7.75 -2.80 19.76
N ASP A 115 7.18 -2.24 20.82
CA ASP A 115 7.85 -2.00 22.13
C ASP A 115 9.22 -1.33 21.95
N GLY A 116 9.28 -0.29 21.12
CA GLY A 116 10.47 0.51 20.86
C GLY A 116 11.55 -0.12 19.98
N ARG A 117 11.28 -1.28 19.33
CA ARG A 117 12.20 -1.99 18.44
C ARG A 117 11.59 -2.17 17.05
N ARG A 118 12.43 -2.11 16.01
CA ARG A 118 12.01 -2.21 14.62
C ARG A 118 11.33 -3.53 14.32
N TRP A 119 10.24 -3.49 13.57
CA TRP A 119 9.61 -4.68 13.03
C TRP A 119 10.20 -5.05 11.66
N VAL A 120 9.85 -6.24 11.17
CA VAL A 120 10.25 -6.70 9.84
C VAL A 120 9.62 -5.81 8.75
N THR A 121 10.41 -5.51 7.72
CA THR A 121 9.99 -4.66 6.60
C THR A 121 9.95 -5.43 5.28
N ASP A 122 9.40 -4.81 4.26
CA ASP A 122 9.57 -5.24 2.87
C ASP A 122 10.94 -4.85 2.29
N ALA A 123 11.11 -5.05 0.98
CA ALA A 123 12.33 -4.68 0.25
C ALA A 123 12.63 -3.18 0.28
N TYR A 124 11.66 -2.33 0.55
CA TYR A 124 11.75 -0.87 0.47
C TYR A 124 11.67 -0.18 1.82
N GLY A 125 11.61 -0.95 2.91
CA GLY A 125 11.60 -0.45 4.27
C GLY A 125 10.22 -0.21 4.86
N SER A 126 9.14 -0.59 4.16
CA SER A 126 7.77 -0.48 4.65
C SER A 126 7.39 -1.68 5.52
N VAL A 127 6.52 -1.45 6.51
CA VAL A 127 5.99 -2.52 7.37
C VAL A 127 4.57 -2.86 6.96
N ASP A 128 4.32 -4.14 6.72
CA ASP A 128 2.95 -4.64 6.55
C ASP A 128 2.25 -4.78 7.89
N MET A 129 1.32 -3.88 8.17
CA MET A 129 0.57 -3.82 9.42
C MET A 129 -0.30 -5.06 9.68
N GLN A 130 -0.59 -5.87 8.66
CA GLN A 130 -1.33 -7.12 8.81
C GLN A 130 -0.53 -8.21 9.54
N THR A 131 0.79 -8.03 9.68
CA THR A 131 1.65 -8.95 10.43
C THR A 131 1.56 -8.78 11.95
N ILE A 132 0.81 -7.76 12.41
CA ILE A 132 0.67 -7.40 13.82
C ILE A 132 -0.76 -7.63 14.27
N PRO A 133 -1.05 -8.63 15.12
CA PRO A 133 -2.39 -8.89 15.62
C PRO A 133 -2.91 -7.74 16.49
N ALA A 134 -4.09 -7.18 16.19
CA ALA A 134 -4.67 -6.09 16.98
C ALA A 134 -4.95 -6.47 18.44
N SER A 135 -5.21 -7.75 18.72
CA SER A 135 -5.54 -8.27 20.07
C SER A 135 -4.40 -8.19 21.09
N ILE A 136 -3.14 -8.09 20.63
CA ILE A 136 -1.97 -7.97 21.53
C ILE A 136 -1.64 -6.52 21.87
N ILE A 137 -2.29 -5.55 21.23
CA ILE A 137 -1.96 -4.14 21.37
C ILE A 137 -2.57 -3.59 22.66
N GLN A 138 -1.76 -2.95 23.48
CA GLN A 138 -2.20 -2.17 24.62
C GLN A 138 -2.49 -0.71 24.21
N ARG A 139 -1.61 -0.13 23.39
CA ARG A 139 -1.77 1.19 22.79
C ARG A 139 -0.85 1.38 21.60
N VAL A 140 -1.15 2.34 20.77
CA VAL A 140 -0.25 2.82 19.72
C VAL A 140 0.16 4.23 20.05
N GLU A 141 1.46 4.49 20.01
CA GLU A 141 2.05 5.81 20.19
C GLU A 141 2.53 6.32 18.84
N ILE A 142 1.99 7.45 18.39
CA ILE A 142 2.31 8.05 17.10
C ILE A 142 3.04 9.36 17.34
N LEU A 143 4.34 9.33 17.09
CA LEU A 143 5.20 10.50 17.16
C LEU A 143 5.12 11.24 15.81
N LYS A 144 4.51 12.42 15.82
CA LYS A 144 4.31 13.26 14.64
C LYS A 144 5.48 14.22 14.40
N ASP A 145 6.71 13.72 14.52
CA ASP A 145 7.94 14.50 14.35
C ASP A 145 9.09 13.59 13.87
N GLY A 146 10.07 14.15 13.17
CA GLY A 146 11.28 13.43 12.85
C GLY A 146 12.02 12.94 14.10
N ALA A 147 12.59 11.74 14.05
CA ALA A 147 13.27 11.15 15.19
C ALA A 147 14.51 10.33 14.78
N SER A 148 15.19 10.71 13.70
CA SER A 148 16.38 9.99 13.22
C SER A 148 17.56 10.08 14.20
N SER A 149 17.62 11.11 15.05
CA SER A 149 18.62 11.24 16.12
C SER A 149 18.46 10.16 17.21
N ILE A 150 17.24 9.62 17.39
CA ILE A 150 16.90 8.61 18.41
C ILE A 150 16.84 7.21 17.81
N TYR A 151 16.19 7.04 16.64
CA TYR A 151 15.88 5.74 16.03
C TYR A 151 16.64 5.41 14.74
N GLY A 152 17.42 6.38 14.20
CA GLY A 152 18.18 6.22 12.96
C GLY A 152 17.31 6.39 11.71
N SER A 153 17.64 5.66 10.66
CA SER A 153 16.97 5.72 9.34
C SER A 153 15.45 5.55 9.45
N ASP A 154 14.72 6.08 8.49
CA ASP A 154 13.28 5.88 8.25
C ASP A 154 12.34 6.64 9.21
N ALA A 155 12.84 7.15 10.34
CA ALA A 155 12.09 8.03 11.25
C ALA A 155 12.05 9.47 10.73
N VAL A 156 11.54 9.66 9.52
CA VAL A 156 11.53 10.94 8.78
C VAL A 156 10.20 11.66 8.96
N ALA A 157 9.11 11.02 8.55
CA ALA A 157 7.74 11.55 8.66
C ALA A 157 7.18 11.44 10.09
N GLY A 158 7.67 10.45 10.83
CA GLY A 158 7.24 10.14 12.18
C GLY A 158 7.57 8.71 12.58
N VAL A 159 7.13 8.34 13.79
CA VAL A 159 7.32 6.99 14.34
C VAL A 159 5.98 6.47 14.86
N ILE A 160 5.63 5.26 14.49
CA ILE A 160 4.50 4.51 15.04
C ILE A 160 5.05 3.41 15.93
N ASN A 161 4.85 3.53 17.23
CA ASN A 161 5.31 2.55 18.19
C ASN A 161 4.11 1.79 18.77
N ILE A 162 4.03 0.52 18.48
CA ILE A 162 2.98 -0.38 18.98
C ILE A 162 3.46 -0.96 20.30
N ILE A 163 2.78 -0.62 21.37
CA ILE A 163 3.05 -1.13 22.71
C ILE A 163 2.15 -2.35 22.94
N THR A 164 2.78 -3.47 23.25
CA THR A 164 2.07 -4.72 23.49
C THR A 164 1.58 -4.82 24.95
N LYS A 165 0.50 -5.59 25.16
CA LYS A 165 0.00 -5.90 26.50
C LYS A 165 1.07 -6.64 27.30
N LYS A 166 1.33 -6.20 28.54
CA LYS A 166 2.33 -6.80 29.46
C LYS A 166 1.71 -7.22 30.78
N ASP A 167 0.80 -6.44 31.31
CA ASP A 167 0.10 -6.70 32.56
C ASP A 167 -1.33 -7.11 32.28
N PHE A 168 -1.50 -8.41 32.11
CA PHE A 168 -2.82 -9.02 31.97
C PHE A 168 -2.87 -10.30 32.82
N ASP A 169 -3.86 -10.41 33.70
CA ASP A 169 -4.10 -11.60 34.53
C ASP A 169 -5.50 -12.13 34.24
N GLY A 170 -5.59 -13.42 33.92
CA GLY A 170 -6.85 -14.07 33.60
C GLY A 170 -6.98 -14.53 32.14
N PHE A 171 -8.21 -14.54 31.66
CA PHE A 171 -8.57 -14.99 30.32
C PHE A 171 -9.49 -13.96 29.63
N GLU A 172 -9.20 -13.62 28.39
CA GLU A 172 -10.06 -12.81 27.53
C GLU A 172 -10.38 -13.57 26.24
N LEU A 173 -11.66 -13.59 25.88
CA LEU A 173 -12.15 -14.05 24.57
C LEU A 173 -12.94 -12.92 23.92
N ARG A 174 -12.56 -12.52 22.71
CA ARG A 174 -13.31 -11.58 21.88
C ARG A 174 -13.68 -12.23 20.56
N ALA A 175 -14.92 -12.03 20.11
CA ALA A 175 -15.38 -12.46 18.79
C ALA A 175 -16.22 -11.36 18.14
N GLN A 176 -16.04 -11.15 16.83
CA GLN A 176 -16.76 -10.15 16.04
C GLN A 176 -17.06 -10.69 14.66
N THR A 177 -18.22 -10.29 14.11
CA THR A 177 -18.61 -10.53 12.71
C THR A 177 -19.27 -9.27 12.16
N GLY A 178 -19.14 -9.01 10.87
CA GLY A 178 -19.80 -7.90 10.19
C GLY A 178 -19.77 -8.04 8.68
N GLU A 179 -20.61 -7.27 7.99
CA GLU A 179 -20.65 -7.18 6.52
C GLU A 179 -21.26 -5.83 6.08
N TYR A 180 -21.02 -5.45 4.83
CA TYR A 180 -21.69 -4.29 4.24
C TYR A 180 -23.20 -4.56 4.09
N ASP A 181 -24.01 -3.54 4.27
CA ASP A 181 -25.47 -3.55 4.09
C ASP A 181 -25.86 -4.07 2.68
N ALA A 182 -25.02 -3.83 1.67
CA ALA A 182 -25.16 -4.39 0.33
C ALA A 182 -24.99 -5.93 0.25
N GLY A 183 -24.58 -6.61 1.34
CA GLY A 183 -24.50 -8.06 1.44
C GLY A 183 -23.22 -8.68 0.90
N TYR A 184 -22.09 -7.96 0.95
CA TYR A 184 -20.76 -8.45 0.60
C TYR A 184 -19.69 -7.97 1.61
N GLY A 185 -18.47 -8.46 1.47
CA GLY A 185 -17.32 -8.03 2.27
C GLY A 185 -17.38 -8.50 3.73
N THR A 186 -17.93 -9.67 4.00
CA THR A 186 -17.99 -10.25 5.35
C THR A 186 -16.61 -10.25 6.01
N GLN A 187 -16.53 -9.83 7.26
CA GLN A 187 -15.33 -9.88 8.09
C GLN A 187 -15.64 -10.60 9.40
N ASN A 188 -14.75 -11.50 9.82
CA ASN A 188 -14.86 -12.19 11.09
C ASN A 188 -13.53 -12.12 11.83
N SER A 189 -13.60 -12.08 13.17
CA SER A 189 -12.41 -12.20 14.00
C SER A 189 -12.73 -12.91 15.30
N ILE A 190 -11.74 -13.62 15.82
CA ILE A 190 -11.76 -14.22 17.15
C ILE A 190 -10.35 -14.15 17.75
N SER A 191 -10.25 -13.73 18.99
CA SER A 191 -8.98 -13.72 19.73
C SER A 191 -9.16 -14.27 21.14
N MET A 192 -8.14 -14.94 21.63
CA MET A 192 -8.05 -15.48 22.98
C MET A 192 -6.74 -15.04 23.60
N THR A 193 -6.82 -14.37 24.74
CA THR A 193 -5.66 -13.94 25.52
C THR A 193 -5.68 -14.61 26.89
N PHE A 194 -4.55 -15.16 27.28
CA PHE A 194 -4.32 -15.72 28.59
C PHE A 194 -3.16 -14.94 29.22
N GLY A 195 -3.35 -14.51 30.45
CA GLY A 195 -2.33 -13.83 31.22
C GLY A 195 -2.16 -14.44 32.59
N SER A 196 -0.97 -14.28 33.16
CA SER A 196 -0.66 -14.61 34.52
C SER A 196 0.40 -13.67 35.04
N SER A 197 0.07 -12.96 36.11
CA SER A 197 0.97 -12.03 36.78
C SER A 197 1.25 -12.54 38.21
N SER A 198 2.48 -12.39 38.64
CA SER A 198 2.95 -12.67 39.99
C SER A 198 4.01 -11.66 40.41
N GLU A 199 4.44 -11.68 41.68
CA GLU A 199 5.50 -10.80 42.18
C GLU A 199 6.81 -10.84 41.37
N LYS A 200 7.06 -11.92 40.60
CA LYS A 200 8.31 -12.14 39.88
C LYS A 200 8.17 -12.45 38.39
N SER A 201 6.95 -12.61 37.91
CA SER A 201 6.79 -12.97 36.52
C SER A 201 5.47 -12.46 35.93
N ARG A 202 5.54 -11.96 34.72
CA ARG A 202 4.40 -11.59 33.88
C ARG A 202 4.44 -12.39 32.60
N ASN A 203 3.35 -13.09 32.31
CA ASN A 203 3.26 -13.99 31.15
C ASN A 203 1.99 -13.72 30.39
N ILE A 204 2.07 -13.58 29.08
CA ILE A 204 0.93 -13.41 28.19
C ILE A 204 1.07 -14.39 27.04
N PHE A 205 -0.05 -15.01 26.69
CA PHE A 205 -0.20 -15.82 25.50
C PHE A 205 -1.48 -15.44 24.75
N ASN A 206 -1.39 -15.15 23.46
CA ASN A 206 -2.53 -14.81 22.63
C ASN A 206 -2.56 -15.67 21.37
N ILE A 207 -3.77 -16.07 20.97
CA ILE A 207 -4.07 -16.67 19.68
C ILE A 207 -5.16 -15.84 19.04
N SER A 208 -5.00 -15.50 17.78
CA SER A 208 -5.97 -14.74 17.01
C SER A 208 -6.20 -15.32 15.62
N PHE A 209 -7.43 -15.18 15.15
CA PHE A 209 -7.84 -15.46 13.79
C PHE A 209 -8.69 -14.29 13.28
N ALA A 210 -8.46 -13.86 12.05
CA ALA A 210 -9.31 -12.91 11.37
C ALA A 210 -9.39 -13.28 9.89
N ASP A 211 -10.58 -13.19 9.32
CA ASP A 211 -10.82 -13.34 7.88
C ASP A 211 -11.60 -12.14 7.33
N GLN A 212 -11.30 -11.81 6.09
CA GLN A 212 -11.94 -10.79 5.30
C GLN A 212 -12.31 -11.41 3.95
N ALA A 213 -13.59 -11.38 3.60
CA ALA A 213 -14.04 -11.82 2.29
C ALA A 213 -13.61 -10.85 1.19
N GLY A 214 -13.30 -11.37 0.00
CA GLY A 214 -13.06 -10.56 -1.18
C GLY A 214 -14.34 -9.89 -1.66
N ILE A 215 -14.20 -8.72 -2.31
CA ILE A 215 -15.28 -8.02 -3.01
C ILE A 215 -14.87 -7.87 -4.46
N MET A 216 -15.73 -8.31 -5.38
CA MET A 216 -15.52 -8.16 -6.81
C MET A 216 -16.06 -6.82 -7.31
N ALA A 217 -15.38 -6.19 -8.25
CA ALA A 217 -15.89 -4.97 -8.86
C ALA A 217 -17.27 -5.17 -9.55
N GLY A 218 -17.55 -6.40 -9.99
CA GLY A 218 -18.87 -6.75 -10.54
C GLY A 218 -20.02 -6.75 -9.54
N GLU A 219 -19.74 -6.81 -8.24
CA GLU A 219 -20.73 -6.73 -7.16
C GLU A 219 -21.09 -5.28 -6.82
N ILE A 220 -20.25 -4.32 -7.21
CA ILE A 220 -20.44 -2.90 -6.94
C ILE A 220 -20.92 -2.22 -8.22
N PRO A 221 -22.17 -1.68 -8.26
CA PRO A 221 -22.72 -1.07 -9.47
C PRO A 221 -21.84 0.01 -10.10
N ARG A 222 -21.17 0.83 -9.27
CA ARG A 222 -20.27 1.89 -9.72
C ARG A 222 -18.94 1.37 -10.28
N ALA A 223 -18.42 0.24 -9.79
CA ALA A 223 -17.13 -0.33 -10.15
C ALA A 223 -17.23 -1.41 -11.25
N ASN A 224 -18.41 -1.82 -11.66
CA ASN A 224 -18.58 -2.92 -12.62
C ASN A 224 -18.18 -2.57 -14.07
N GLN A 225 -17.88 -1.30 -14.36
CA GLN A 225 -17.31 -0.82 -15.62
C GLN A 225 -16.23 0.22 -15.35
N PRO A 226 -15.08 0.17 -16.05
CA PRO A 226 -14.05 1.19 -15.90
C PRO A 226 -14.45 2.45 -16.64
N TYR A 227 -14.35 3.61 -16.04
CA TYR A 227 -14.48 4.89 -16.75
C TYR A 227 -13.23 5.16 -17.59
N TYR A 228 -12.10 4.75 -17.10
CA TYR A 228 -10.87 4.75 -17.90
C TYR A 228 -11.03 3.93 -19.19
N GLY A 229 -10.75 4.55 -20.32
CA GLY A 229 -10.92 3.90 -21.62
C GLY A 229 -12.34 3.90 -22.18
N CYS A 230 -13.26 4.72 -21.63
CA CYS A 230 -14.56 4.95 -22.22
C CYS A 230 -14.46 5.79 -23.50
N THR A 231 -15.31 5.53 -24.49
CA THR A 231 -15.40 6.32 -25.72
C THR A 231 -16.86 6.50 -26.10
N ASN A 232 -17.19 7.67 -26.61
CA ASN A 232 -18.50 7.89 -27.23
C ASN A 232 -18.63 7.11 -28.55
N VAL A 233 -19.80 6.53 -28.80
CA VAL A 233 -20.12 5.95 -30.07
C VAL A 233 -20.69 7.04 -30.98
N PRO A 234 -20.14 7.28 -32.18
CA PRO A 234 -20.66 8.30 -33.10
C PRO A 234 -22.17 8.12 -33.32
N GLY A 235 -22.94 9.18 -33.10
CA GLY A 235 -24.40 9.21 -33.30
C GLY A 235 -25.23 8.87 -32.04
N THR A 236 -24.63 8.59 -30.90
CA THR A 236 -25.38 8.29 -29.66
C THR A 236 -25.60 9.51 -28.75
N GLY A 237 -25.19 10.71 -29.18
CA GLY A 237 -25.31 11.94 -28.42
C GLY A 237 -24.14 12.14 -27.47
N THR A 238 -23.86 13.39 -27.17
CA THR A 238 -22.93 13.81 -26.11
C THR A 238 -23.76 14.25 -24.91
N GLY A 239 -23.72 13.58 -23.81
CA GLY A 239 -24.48 14.01 -22.65
C GLY A 239 -24.37 13.02 -21.51
N PRO A 240 -24.80 13.41 -20.28
CA PRO A 240 -24.79 12.55 -19.10
C PRO A 240 -25.47 11.21 -19.31
N GLU A 241 -26.41 11.11 -20.25
CA GLU A 241 -27.10 9.89 -20.65
C GLU A 241 -26.19 8.85 -21.34
N ASN A 242 -25.00 9.26 -21.80
CA ASN A 242 -23.98 8.38 -22.37
C ASN A 242 -22.83 8.11 -21.38
N SER A 243 -22.91 8.68 -20.18
CA SER A 243 -21.99 8.35 -19.11
C SER A 243 -22.19 6.88 -18.69
N PRO A 244 -21.12 6.17 -18.32
CA PRO A 244 -21.22 4.81 -17.77
C PRO A 244 -22.19 4.70 -16.57
N THR A 245 -22.43 5.79 -15.83
CA THR A 245 -23.38 5.84 -14.73
C THR A 245 -24.85 5.71 -15.16
N ASN A 246 -25.16 5.93 -16.44
CA ASN A 246 -26.52 5.79 -17.01
C ASN A 246 -26.75 4.44 -17.69
N LEU A 247 -25.79 3.52 -17.57
CA LEU A 247 -26.02 2.14 -17.97
C LEU A 247 -27.08 1.54 -17.04
N GLY A 248 -28.21 1.12 -17.63
CA GLY A 248 -29.33 0.59 -16.88
C GLY A 248 -28.97 -0.71 -16.15
N PRO A 249 -29.71 -1.08 -15.09
CA PRO A 249 -29.45 -2.29 -14.29
C PRO A 249 -29.41 -3.60 -15.12
N ASN A 250 -29.93 -3.60 -16.36
CA ASN A 250 -29.89 -4.75 -17.25
C ASN A 250 -28.57 -4.87 -18.04
N ASP A 251 -27.78 -3.81 -18.11
CA ASP A 251 -26.47 -3.85 -18.79
C ASP A 251 -25.41 -4.52 -17.92
N ALA A 252 -25.61 -4.51 -16.60
CA ALA A 252 -24.80 -5.24 -15.63
C ALA A 252 -24.99 -6.78 -15.68
N GLN A 253 -26.05 -7.27 -16.31
CA GLN A 253 -26.31 -8.73 -16.43
C GLN A 253 -25.35 -9.44 -17.40
N ASN A 254 -24.53 -8.71 -18.05
CA ASN A 254 -23.48 -9.24 -18.90
C ASN A 254 -22.18 -9.50 -18.13
N SER A 255 -22.24 -9.74 -16.87
CA SER A 255 -21.09 -10.05 -15.98
C SER A 255 -20.45 -11.43 -16.22
N GLY A 256 -20.80 -12.10 -17.25
CA GLY A 256 -20.11 -13.32 -17.70
C GLY A 256 -18.89 -12.97 -18.56
N TYR A 257 -17.87 -13.74 -18.47
CA TYR A 257 -16.66 -13.72 -19.26
C TYR A 257 -16.84 -13.16 -20.70
N GLY A 258 -16.40 -11.93 -20.94
CA GLY A 258 -16.25 -11.39 -22.28
C GLY A 258 -17.48 -10.73 -22.91
N ASN A 259 -18.20 -9.94 -22.17
CA ASN A 259 -19.39 -9.29 -22.70
C ASN A 259 -19.10 -8.01 -23.46
N PHE A 260 -19.84 -7.86 -24.55
CA PHE A 260 -19.86 -6.67 -25.41
C PHE A 260 -20.91 -5.70 -24.87
N ALA A 261 -20.54 -4.47 -24.58
CA ALA A 261 -21.52 -3.44 -24.27
C ALA A 261 -22.43 -3.19 -25.50
N PRO A 262 -23.75 -3.01 -25.34
CA PRO A 262 -24.65 -2.69 -26.44
C PRO A 262 -24.21 -1.42 -27.18
N ALA A 263 -24.42 -1.38 -28.49
CA ALA A 263 -23.97 -0.29 -29.36
C ALA A 263 -24.63 1.09 -29.08
N THR A 264 -25.50 1.16 -28.07
CA THR A 264 -26.27 2.38 -27.72
C THR A 264 -25.78 3.09 -26.47
N SER A 265 -24.74 2.56 -25.77
CA SER A 265 -24.14 3.16 -24.56
C SER A 265 -22.67 3.47 -24.79
N GLY A 266 -22.08 4.32 -23.99
CA GLY A 266 -20.63 4.55 -23.96
C GLY A 266 -19.89 3.22 -23.78
N ILE A 267 -18.82 2.97 -24.54
CA ILE A 267 -18.14 1.67 -24.52
C ILE A 267 -16.80 1.82 -23.84
N CYS A 268 -16.73 1.23 -22.65
CA CYS A 268 -15.57 1.30 -21.77
C CYS A 268 -14.77 -0.01 -21.81
N GLY A 269 -13.50 0.05 -21.49
CA GLY A 269 -12.66 -1.11 -21.30
C GLY A 269 -11.55 -1.31 -22.33
N SER A 270 -11.01 -2.50 -22.37
CA SER A 270 -9.85 -2.87 -23.17
C SER A 270 -10.13 -2.89 -24.66
N SER A 271 -9.22 -2.37 -25.48
CA SER A 271 -9.25 -2.49 -26.95
C SER A 271 -8.88 -3.90 -27.45
N TYR A 272 -8.57 -4.84 -26.56
CA TYR A 272 -8.38 -6.25 -26.87
C TYR A 272 -9.64 -7.03 -26.47
N PRO A 273 -10.45 -7.47 -27.47
CA PRO A 273 -11.68 -8.21 -27.18
C PRO A 273 -11.42 -9.63 -26.70
N ALA A 274 -12.46 -10.28 -26.20
CA ALA A 274 -12.41 -11.67 -25.77
C ALA A 274 -12.00 -12.64 -26.90
N TYR A 275 -12.40 -12.35 -28.13
CA TYR A 275 -12.31 -13.29 -29.27
C TYR A 275 -11.48 -12.75 -30.43
N GLY A 276 -10.47 -11.95 -30.13
CA GLY A 276 -9.48 -11.51 -31.09
C GLY A 276 -9.88 -10.28 -31.92
N ARG A 277 -8.97 -9.32 -31.91
CA ARG A 277 -8.88 -8.23 -32.88
C ARG A 277 -7.73 -8.50 -33.82
N PHE A 278 -7.96 -8.50 -35.12
CA PHE A 278 -6.99 -8.83 -36.15
C PHE A 278 -6.56 -7.57 -36.85
N PHE A 279 -5.40 -7.04 -36.50
CA PHE A 279 -4.95 -5.71 -36.90
C PHE A 279 -4.65 -5.61 -38.37
N THR A 280 -4.06 -6.65 -39.00
CA THR A 280 -3.71 -6.67 -40.42
C THR A 280 -4.95 -6.48 -41.33
N VAL A 281 -6.07 -7.09 -40.92
CA VAL A 281 -7.33 -7.01 -41.66
C VAL A 281 -8.32 -6.01 -41.06
N ASN A 282 -7.95 -5.40 -39.94
CA ASN A 282 -8.76 -4.45 -39.15
C ASN A 282 -10.16 -4.97 -38.82
N ARG A 283 -10.26 -6.21 -38.36
CA ARG A 283 -11.52 -6.89 -38.05
C ARG A 283 -11.52 -7.48 -36.64
N TYR A 284 -12.71 -7.71 -36.09
CA TYR A 284 -12.94 -8.49 -34.88
C TYR A 284 -14.17 -9.39 -35.09
N LEU A 285 -14.31 -10.43 -34.25
CA LEU A 285 -15.42 -11.36 -34.33
C LEU A 285 -16.74 -10.65 -34.02
N GLU A 286 -17.75 -10.82 -34.90
CA GLU A 286 -19.10 -10.33 -34.65
C GLU A 286 -19.73 -11.12 -33.48
N PRO A 287 -20.36 -10.46 -32.49
CA PRO A 287 -21.01 -11.16 -31.36
C PRO A 287 -21.99 -12.23 -31.82
N GLY A 288 -21.89 -13.42 -31.19
CA GLY A 288 -22.75 -14.57 -31.52
C GLY A 288 -22.30 -15.40 -32.71
N LYS A 289 -21.17 -15.08 -33.33
CA LYS A 289 -20.58 -15.86 -34.42
C LYS A 289 -19.53 -16.84 -33.90
N SER A 290 -19.25 -17.90 -34.72
CA SER A 290 -18.33 -18.97 -34.32
C SER A 290 -16.84 -18.72 -34.65
N GLY A 291 -16.55 -17.75 -35.54
CA GLY A 291 -15.20 -17.48 -36.03
C GLY A 291 -14.65 -18.46 -37.03
N THR A 292 -15.52 -19.31 -37.64
CA THR A 292 -15.13 -20.32 -38.60
C THR A 292 -15.11 -19.82 -40.06
N SER A 293 -15.72 -18.69 -40.34
CA SER A 293 -15.78 -18.05 -41.67
C SER A 293 -15.26 -16.62 -41.58
N ILE A 294 -14.70 -16.14 -42.71
CA ILE A 294 -14.35 -14.73 -42.86
C ILE A 294 -15.55 -13.80 -42.67
N ASP A 295 -16.76 -14.26 -43.02
CA ASP A 295 -18.00 -13.53 -42.86
C ASP A 295 -18.48 -13.38 -41.42
N ASP A 296 -17.86 -14.10 -40.49
CA ASP A 296 -18.11 -13.97 -39.06
C ASP A 296 -17.39 -12.73 -38.45
N PHE A 297 -16.56 -12.04 -39.22
CA PHE A 297 -15.74 -10.92 -38.76
C PHE A 297 -16.16 -9.60 -39.42
N ILE A 298 -16.43 -8.63 -38.58
CA ILE A 298 -16.81 -7.27 -38.99
C ILE A 298 -15.64 -6.27 -38.79
N PRO A 299 -15.66 -5.12 -39.49
CA PRO A 299 -14.66 -4.07 -39.26
C PRO A 299 -14.59 -3.68 -37.79
N TRP A 300 -13.36 -3.43 -37.33
CA TRP A 300 -13.15 -3.02 -35.92
C TRP A 300 -13.93 -1.74 -35.61
N SER A 301 -14.60 -1.75 -34.48
CA SER A 301 -15.21 -0.59 -33.86
C SER A 301 -15.07 -0.71 -32.32
N ASN A 302 -15.30 0.39 -31.59
CA ASN A 302 -15.27 0.37 -30.15
C ASN A 302 -16.30 -0.57 -29.50
N ALA A 303 -17.33 -0.99 -30.26
CA ALA A 303 -18.28 -2.03 -29.82
C ALA A 303 -17.62 -3.37 -29.50
N GLY A 304 -16.41 -3.61 -30.02
CA GLY A 304 -15.62 -4.81 -29.67
C GLY A 304 -14.78 -4.70 -28.42
N ARG A 305 -14.83 -3.62 -27.64
CA ARG A 305 -14.08 -3.48 -26.38
C ARG A 305 -14.54 -4.50 -25.35
N TYR A 306 -13.62 -4.89 -24.48
CA TYR A 306 -13.86 -5.85 -23.40
C TYR A 306 -13.95 -5.15 -22.07
N ASN A 307 -15.06 -5.32 -21.35
CA ASN A 307 -15.19 -4.86 -19.97
C ASN A 307 -14.42 -5.81 -19.04
N TYR A 308 -13.31 -5.34 -18.50
CA TYR A 308 -12.43 -6.11 -17.62
C TYR A 308 -12.71 -5.93 -16.13
N SER A 309 -13.51 -4.91 -15.74
CA SER A 309 -13.73 -4.57 -14.33
C SER A 309 -14.41 -5.65 -13.51
N PRO A 310 -15.50 -6.29 -13.96
CA PRO A 310 -16.33 -7.14 -13.11
C PRO A 310 -15.58 -8.28 -12.42
N VAL A 311 -14.48 -8.73 -13.02
CA VAL A 311 -13.68 -9.86 -12.52
C VAL A 311 -12.48 -9.45 -11.69
N ASN A 312 -12.27 -8.15 -11.47
CA ASN A 312 -11.20 -7.65 -10.60
C ASN A 312 -11.68 -7.62 -9.16
N HIS A 313 -10.80 -7.96 -8.21
CA HIS A 313 -11.05 -7.63 -6.82
C HIS A 313 -11.01 -6.13 -6.59
N VAL A 314 -11.98 -5.62 -5.83
CA VAL A 314 -11.96 -4.32 -5.17
C VAL A 314 -11.34 -4.46 -3.78
N GLN A 315 -11.73 -5.49 -3.05
CA GLN A 315 -11.12 -5.88 -1.79
C GLN A 315 -10.61 -7.31 -1.91
N ASN A 316 -9.36 -7.52 -1.53
CA ASN A 316 -8.78 -8.86 -1.56
C ASN A 316 -9.29 -9.70 -0.37
N PRO A 317 -9.56 -10.99 -0.57
CA PRO A 317 -9.77 -11.91 0.54
C PRO A 317 -8.45 -12.13 1.29
N VAL A 318 -8.53 -12.09 2.63
CA VAL A 318 -7.37 -12.25 3.52
C VAL A 318 -7.76 -13.11 4.71
N ASP A 319 -7.03 -14.24 4.92
CA ASP A 319 -7.10 -15.04 6.15
C ASP A 319 -5.84 -14.78 6.98
N ARG A 320 -5.98 -14.49 8.26
CA ARG A 320 -4.85 -14.24 9.19
C ARG A 320 -4.95 -15.12 10.42
N TYR A 321 -3.82 -15.67 10.83
CA TYR A 321 -3.65 -16.46 12.04
C TYR A 321 -2.48 -15.87 12.81
N GLY A 322 -2.69 -15.50 14.06
CA GLY A 322 -1.66 -14.92 14.92
C GLY A 322 -1.42 -15.75 16.18
N VAL A 323 -0.18 -15.86 16.59
CA VAL A 323 0.25 -16.38 17.90
C VAL A 323 1.25 -15.42 18.50
N TYR A 324 1.01 -14.98 19.71
CA TYR A 324 1.92 -14.13 20.46
C TYR A 324 2.16 -14.72 21.83
N ALA A 325 3.39 -14.64 22.30
CA ALA A 325 3.77 -15.00 23.66
C ALA A 325 4.80 -14.02 24.21
N SER A 326 4.61 -13.57 25.43
CA SER A 326 5.57 -12.74 26.15
C SER A 326 5.73 -13.27 27.57
N SER A 327 6.98 -13.30 28.05
CA SER A 327 7.31 -13.66 29.42
C SER A 327 8.39 -12.72 29.94
N GLU A 328 8.11 -12.08 31.06
CA GLU A 328 9.05 -11.26 31.81
C GLU A 328 9.29 -11.93 33.18
N PHE A 329 10.53 -11.96 33.64
CA PHE A 329 10.92 -12.60 34.86
C PHE A 329 11.94 -11.76 35.64
N ASP A 330 11.59 -11.34 36.86
CA ASP A 330 12.45 -10.63 37.79
C ASP A 330 13.41 -11.57 38.47
N ILE A 331 14.66 -11.61 38.00
CA ILE A 331 15.75 -12.43 38.58
C ILE A 331 16.11 -11.90 39.95
N SER A 332 16.10 -10.59 40.10
CA SER A 332 16.26 -9.84 41.34
C SER A 332 15.51 -8.52 41.25
N ASP A 333 15.46 -7.75 42.31
CA ASP A 333 14.82 -6.42 42.34
C ASP A 333 15.44 -5.44 41.32
N ASP A 334 16.67 -5.66 40.88
CA ASP A 334 17.44 -4.81 40.00
C ASP A 334 17.70 -5.48 38.63
N LEU A 335 17.18 -6.66 38.35
CA LEU A 335 17.47 -7.40 37.12
C LEU A 335 16.27 -8.21 36.64
N MET A 336 15.78 -7.87 35.47
CA MET A 336 14.69 -8.57 34.74
C MET A 336 15.22 -9.20 33.45
N ALA A 337 14.72 -10.40 33.14
CA ALA A 337 14.88 -11.03 31.83
C ALA A 337 13.53 -11.11 31.14
N TYR A 338 13.53 -10.94 29.83
CA TYR A 338 12.31 -11.10 29.05
C TYR A 338 12.53 -11.86 27.74
N VAL A 339 11.47 -12.49 27.27
CA VAL A 339 11.39 -13.10 25.95
C VAL A 339 10.01 -12.84 25.34
N GLN A 340 10.00 -12.47 24.04
CA GLN A 340 8.78 -12.30 23.27
C GLN A 340 8.88 -13.13 22.00
N PHE A 341 7.75 -13.69 21.58
CA PHE A 341 7.59 -14.43 20.34
C PHE A 341 6.32 -13.97 19.65
N ASN A 342 6.41 -13.67 18.37
CA ASN A 342 5.29 -13.39 17.50
C ASN A 342 5.36 -14.26 16.25
N TYR A 343 4.23 -14.85 15.87
CA TYR A 343 4.07 -15.55 14.60
C TYR A 343 2.76 -15.13 13.96
N THR A 344 2.81 -14.75 12.70
CA THR A 344 1.62 -14.45 11.91
C THR A 344 1.69 -15.17 10.58
N LYS A 345 0.63 -15.90 10.24
CA LYS A 345 0.39 -16.45 8.93
C LYS A 345 -0.73 -15.69 8.24
N SER A 346 -0.49 -15.23 7.01
CA SER A 346 -1.50 -14.53 6.21
C SER A 346 -1.62 -15.17 4.83
N LYS A 347 -2.84 -15.50 4.43
CA LYS A 347 -3.15 -15.96 3.08
C LYS A 347 -3.95 -14.89 2.37
N ARG A 348 -3.50 -14.50 1.19
CA ARG A 348 -4.07 -13.41 0.42
C ARG A 348 -4.26 -13.82 -1.02
N VAL A 349 -5.33 -13.36 -1.65
CA VAL A 349 -5.57 -13.64 -3.07
C VAL A 349 -5.91 -12.34 -3.77
N ASN A 350 -5.16 -12.01 -4.81
CA ASN A 350 -5.47 -10.92 -5.70
C ASN A 350 -5.94 -11.48 -7.06
N GLN A 351 -7.11 -11.06 -7.51
CA GLN A 351 -7.66 -11.46 -8.80
C GLN A 351 -7.82 -10.27 -9.72
N LEU A 352 -7.31 -10.40 -10.93
CA LEU A 352 -7.42 -9.43 -12.01
C LEU A 352 -7.99 -10.09 -13.25
N ALA A 353 -8.52 -9.27 -14.15
CA ALA A 353 -9.02 -9.70 -15.44
C ALA A 353 -7.97 -10.51 -16.23
N GLN A 354 -8.45 -11.31 -17.14
CA GLN A 354 -7.66 -12.20 -18.00
C GLN A 354 -6.51 -11.45 -18.70
N VAL A 355 -5.43 -12.16 -18.94
CA VAL A 355 -4.25 -11.60 -19.59
C VAL A 355 -4.60 -10.97 -20.94
N PRO A 356 -4.24 -9.70 -21.19
CA PRO A 356 -4.30 -9.14 -22.55
C PRO A 356 -3.10 -9.66 -23.35
N MET A 357 -3.37 -10.31 -24.46
CA MET A 357 -2.34 -10.85 -25.34
C MET A 357 -2.34 -10.11 -26.68
N THR A 358 -1.16 -9.88 -27.25
CA THR A 358 -1.05 -9.26 -28.57
C THR A 358 0.19 -9.77 -29.32
N ALA A 359 0.09 -9.78 -30.63
CA ALA A 359 1.21 -9.97 -31.55
C ALA A 359 1.21 -8.83 -32.55
N THR A 360 2.18 -7.93 -32.44
CA THR A 360 2.35 -6.78 -33.34
C THR A 360 3.78 -6.75 -33.86
N SER A 361 3.99 -5.98 -34.94
CA SER A 361 5.33 -5.82 -35.54
C SER A 361 6.25 -4.88 -34.75
N SER A 362 5.74 -4.24 -33.72
CA SER A 362 6.46 -3.27 -32.91
C SER A 362 6.73 -3.82 -31.51
N SER A 363 7.81 -3.35 -30.91
CA SER A 363 8.14 -3.63 -29.52
C SER A 363 7.05 -3.07 -28.59
N GLY A 364 6.53 -3.91 -27.75
CA GLY A 364 5.56 -3.56 -26.71
C GLY A 364 5.76 -4.45 -25.49
N PRO A 365 4.80 -4.45 -24.55
CA PRO A 365 4.85 -5.29 -23.36
C PRO A 365 5.12 -6.77 -23.66
N GLN A 366 5.62 -7.52 -22.69
CA GLN A 366 5.96 -8.94 -22.86
C GLN A 366 4.79 -9.86 -23.17
N TRP A 367 3.56 -9.46 -22.84
CA TRP A 367 2.39 -10.12 -23.40
C TRP A 367 2.30 -9.98 -24.92
N GLN A 368 3.26 -9.26 -25.54
CA GLN A 368 3.44 -9.23 -26.98
C GLN A 368 4.40 -10.35 -27.41
N LEU A 369 3.95 -11.18 -28.32
CA LEU A 369 4.83 -12.09 -29.02
C LEU A 369 5.80 -11.27 -29.87
N ASN A 370 6.99 -11.02 -29.36
CA ASN A 370 8.04 -10.28 -30.03
C ASN A 370 8.55 -11.06 -31.26
N ASN A 371 9.14 -10.35 -32.22
CA ASN A 371 9.79 -10.86 -33.43
C ASN A 371 8.87 -11.24 -34.61
N GLY A 372 7.80 -10.48 -34.84
CA GLY A 372 7.00 -10.62 -36.05
C GLY A 372 6.29 -11.97 -36.15
N ARG A 373 5.94 -12.56 -35.00
CA ARG A 373 5.12 -13.76 -34.97
C ARG A 373 3.67 -13.35 -35.10
N PHE A 374 3.01 -13.96 -36.05
CA PHE A 374 1.64 -13.70 -36.44
C PHE A 374 0.83 -15.00 -36.31
N ALA A 375 -0.50 -14.87 -36.24
CA ALA A 375 -1.34 -15.99 -36.62
C ALA A 375 -1.13 -16.24 -38.12
N THR A 376 -0.44 -17.36 -38.43
CA THR A 376 0.00 -17.59 -39.80
C THR A 376 -1.16 -17.96 -40.72
N SER A 377 -0.99 -17.69 -42.00
CA SER A 377 -1.96 -18.08 -43.09
C SER A 377 -2.14 -19.58 -43.19
N GLY A 378 -1.17 -20.36 -42.75
CA GLY A 378 -1.23 -21.83 -42.66
C GLY A 378 -1.86 -22.38 -41.39
N GLY A 379 -2.34 -21.51 -40.48
CA GLY A 379 -3.02 -21.94 -39.26
C GLY A 379 -4.40 -22.53 -39.53
N TYR A 380 -4.68 -23.69 -38.91
CA TYR A 380 -5.95 -24.41 -39.09
C TYR A 380 -7.20 -23.57 -38.84
N PHE A 381 -7.13 -22.68 -37.85
CA PHE A 381 -8.24 -21.82 -37.45
C PHE A 381 -8.26 -20.45 -38.18
N ASN A 382 -7.24 -20.10 -38.97
CA ASN A 382 -7.15 -18.80 -39.63
C ASN A 382 -8.07 -18.73 -40.89
N PRO A 383 -9.24 -18.04 -40.84
CA PRO A 383 -10.16 -17.96 -41.93
C PRO A 383 -9.75 -16.90 -42.99
N PHE A 384 -8.75 -16.05 -42.69
CA PHE A 384 -8.37 -14.93 -43.56
C PHE A 384 -7.39 -15.35 -44.65
N GLY A 385 -6.67 -16.47 -44.49
CA GLY A 385 -5.67 -16.95 -45.44
C GLY A 385 -4.45 -16.00 -45.59
N VAL A 386 -4.29 -15.07 -44.70
CA VAL A 386 -3.13 -14.16 -44.60
C VAL A 386 -2.57 -14.15 -43.19
N ASP A 387 -1.27 -13.92 -43.07
CA ASP A 387 -0.64 -13.73 -41.77
C ASP A 387 -1.20 -12.48 -41.14
N THR A 388 -1.69 -12.58 -39.92
CA THR A 388 -2.33 -11.48 -39.23
C THR A 388 -1.80 -11.22 -37.83
N GLN A 389 -1.56 -9.95 -37.51
CA GLN A 389 -1.35 -9.46 -36.16
C GLN A 389 -2.65 -9.52 -35.37
N PHE A 390 -2.59 -9.78 -34.09
CA PHE A 390 -3.77 -9.94 -33.26
C PHE A 390 -3.63 -9.30 -31.88
N GLY A 391 -4.76 -9.06 -31.23
CA GLY A 391 -4.90 -8.74 -29.83
C GLY A 391 -6.16 -9.39 -29.26
N PHE A 392 -6.08 -10.00 -28.09
CA PHE A 392 -7.21 -10.65 -27.43
C PHE A 392 -7.04 -10.71 -25.92
N ARG A 393 -8.12 -10.95 -25.19
CA ARG A 393 -8.10 -11.37 -23.79
C ARG A 393 -8.17 -12.89 -23.72
N ALA A 394 -7.30 -13.48 -22.90
CA ALA A 394 -7.22 -14.93 -22.77
C ALA A 394 -8.36 -15.49 -21.88
N VAL A 395 -9.61 -15.23 -22.24
CA VAL A 395 -10.79 -15.54 -21.40
C VAL A 395 -10.96 -17.02 -21.12
N ALA A 396 -10.62 -17.88 -22.07
CA ALA A 396 -10.72 -19.33 -21.91
C ALA A 396 -9.69 -19.89 -20.90
N ILE A 397 -8.63 -19.16 -20.60
CA ILE A 397 -7.62 -19.55 -19.59
C ILE A 397 -8.09 -19.15 -18.19
N GLY A 398 -8.84 -18.04 -18.07
CA GLY A 398 -9.38 -17.55 -16.82
C GLY A 398 -8.75 -16.24 -16.33
N PRO A 399 -9.28 -15.65 -15.25
CA PRO A 399 -8.74 -14.45 -14.64
C PRO A 399 -7.35 -14.73 -14.05
N ARG A 400 -6.48 -13.72 -14.07
CA ARG A 400 -5.15 -13.79 -13.41
C ARG A 400 -5.33 -13.82 -11.89
N ILE A 401 -4.71 -14.77 -11.24
CA ILE A 401 -4.76 -14.93 -9.79
C ILE A 401 -3.33 -14.94 -9.24
N TYR A 402 -3.11 -14.11 -8.24
CA TYR A 402 -1.92 -14.11 -7.41
C TYR A 402 -2.33 -14.56 -6.01
N ALA A 403 -1.91 -15.74 -5.62
CA ALA A 403 -2.20 -16.29 -4.29
C ALA A 403 -0.91 -16.28 -3.47
N TYR A 404 -0.91 -15.54 -2.38
CA TYR A 404 0.22 -15.38 -1.48
C TYR A 404 -0.01 -16.15 -0.18
N ASP A 405 1.00 -16.82 0.30
CA ASP A 405 1.05 -17.51 1.59
C ASP A 405 2.25 -16.92 2.37
N TYR A 406 1.96 -15.99 3.30
CA TYR A 406 2.95 -15.28 4.10
C TYR A 406 3.12 -15.95 5.45
N ASP A 407 4.35 -16.17 5.84
CA ASP A 407 4.75 -16.54 7.19
C ASP A 407 5.69 -15.46 7.74
N THR A 408 5.33 -14.87 8.89
CA THR A 408 6.14 -13.85 9.58
C THR A 408 6.34 -14.27 11.01
N TYR A 409 7.58 -14.26 11.49
CA TYR A 409 7.86 -14.49 12.89
C TYR A 409 8.94 -13.53 13.43
N GLY A 410 8.85 -13.25 14.71
CA GLY A 410 9.83 -12.47 15.45
C GLY A 410 10.11 -13.09 16.81
N ILE A 411 11.37 -13.12 17.20
CA ILE A 411 11.81 -13.51 18.53
C ILE A 411 12.66 -12.39 19.08
N ARG A 412 12.32 -11.93 20.28
CA ARG A 412 13.09 -10.94 21.02
C ARG A 412 13.42 -11.49 22.40
N ALA A 413 14.65 -11.32 22.85
CA ALA A 413 15.08 -11.65 24.20
C ALA A 413 16.07 -10.62 24.72
N GLY A 414 15.98 -10.31 26.00
CA GLY A 414 16.89 -9.32 26.59
C GLY A 414 16.92 -9.35 28.11
N LEU A 415 17.77 -8.52 28.62
CA LEU A 415 17.95 -8.21 30.03
C LEU A 415 17.79 -6.72 30.21
N GLU A 416 17.08 -6.33 31.24
CA GLU A 416 16.97 -4.96 31.72
C GLU A 416 17.35 -4.92 33.19
N GLY A 417 18.05 -3.89 33.58
CA GLY A 417 18.44 -3.79 34.97
C GLY A 417 18.79 -2.38 35.41
N SER A 418 18.99 -2.25 36.71
CA SER A 418 19.48 -1.04 37.33
C SER A 418 20.71 -1.34 38.18
N PHE A 419 21.51 -0.32 38.46
CA PHE A 419 22.59 -0.38 39.42
C PHE A 419 22.84 0.98 40.05
N GLU A 420 23.19 1.00 41.32
CA GLU A 420 23.57 2.21 42.02
C GLU A 420 25.07 2.50 41.86
N MET A 421 25.42 3.74 41.48
CA MET A 421 26.80 4.21 41.45
C MET A 421 26.85 5.66 41.99
N ALA A 422 27.69 5.89 42.98
CA ALA A 422 27.86 7.20 43.64
C ALA A 422 26.54 7.79 44.21
N GLY A 423 25.59 6.95 44.64
CA GLY A 423 24.30 7.36 45.18
C GLY A 423 23.23 7.65 44.15
N ASN A 424 23.47 7.35 42.86
CA ASN A 424 22.55 7.52 41.75
C ASN A 424 22.22 6.19 41.09
N ASN A 425 20.96 6.00 40.68
CA ASN A 425 20.53 4.83 39.95
C ASN A 425 20.73 5.02 38.44
N TYR A 426 21.34 4.01 37.82
CA TYR A 426 21.53 3.90 36.37
C TYR A 426 20.75 2.71 35.85
N PHE A 427 20.09 2.90 34.72
CA PHE A 427 19.32 1.86 34.03
C PHE A 427 20.08 1.39 32.78
N TRP A 428 20.00 0.10 32.49
CA TRP A 428 20.59 -0.46 31.27
C TRP A 428 19.70 -1.51 30.66
N SER A 429 19.78 -1.67 29.33
CA SER A 429 19.16 -2.77 28.62
C SER A 429 20.13 -3.36 27.59
N ALA A 430 20.05 -4.68 27.40
CA ALA A 430 20.80 -5.38 26.37
C ALA A 430 19.95 -6.51 25.81
N GLY A 431 19.98 -6.72 24.51
CA GLY A 431 19.16 -7.77 23.93
C GLY A 431 19.45 -8.06 22.47
N VAL A 432 18.68 -8.99 21.96
CA VAL A 432 18.70 -9.44 20.57
C VAL A 432 17.27 -9.62 20.08
N GLN A 433 17.04 -9.24 18.84
CA GLN A 433 15.82 -9.52 18.11
C GLN A 433 16.15 -10.13 16.75
N MET A 434 15.40 -11.13 16.37
CA MET A 434 15.48 -11.79 15.07
C MET A 434 14.07 -11.81 14.47
N ASN A 435 13.93 -11.29 13.27
CA ASN A 435 12.69 -11.31 12.52
C ASN A 435 12.90 -11.97 11.17
N ASP A 436 11.87 -12.66 10.70
CA ASP A 436 11.82 -13.24 9.37
C ASP A 436 10.40 -13.10 8.81
N ALA A 437 10.29 -12.68 7.55
CA ALA A 437 9.05 -12.66 6.81
C ALA A 437 9.32 -13.25 5.42
N ALA A 438 8.60 -14.30 5.08
CA ALA A 438 8.73 -14.93 3.78
C ALA A 438 7.36 -15.25 3.19
N TYR A 439 7.28 -15.24 1.88
CA TYR A 439 6.10 -15.70 1.18
C TYR A 439 6.42 -16.52 -0.06
N ASP A 440 5.56 -17.48 -0.33
CA ASP A 440 5.43 -18.11 -1.62
C ASP A 440 4.18 -17.56 -2.32
N SER A 441 4.35 -17.11 -3.54
CA SER A 441 3.27 -16.67 -4.41
C SER A 441 3.05 -17.69 -5.52
N LYS A 442 1.80 -18.09 -5.71
CA LYS A 442 1.35 -18.90 -6.86
C LYS A 442 0.57 -18.02 -7.81
N LEU A 443 1.01 -18.03 -9.06
CA LEU A 443 0.42 -17.26 -10.15
C LEU A 443 -0.36 -18.22 -11.04
N TYR A 444 -1.67 -18.00 -11.18
CA TYR A 444 -2.53 -18.88 -12.00
C TYR A 444 -3.10 -18.14 -13.20
N ASN A 445 -3.37 -18.90 -14.25
CA ASN A 445 -4.05 -18.44 -15.47
C ASN A 445 -3.23 -17.42 -16.29
N PHE A 446 -1.93 -17.58 -16.29
CA PHE A 446 -1.04 -16.87 -17.21
C PHE A 446 -0.80 -17.66 -18.48
N VAL A 447 0.00 -17.15 -19.39
CA VAL A 447 0.28 -17.71 -20.70
C VAL A 447 1.77 -17.96 -20.87
N ASP A 448 2.15 -19.15 -21.30
CA ASP A 448 3.47 -19.45 -21.84
C ASP A 448 3.56 -18.88 -23.26
N LEU A 449 4.37 -17.85 -23.45
CA LEU A 449 4.54 -17.14 -24.70
C LEU A 449 5.21 -17.99 -25.77
N ASN A 450 6.10 -18.92 -25.39
CA ASN A 450 6.74 -19.83 -26.32
C ASN A 450 5.73 -20.85 -26.86
N HIS A 451 4.89 -21.39 -25.98
CA HIS A 451 3.82 -22.28 -26.36
C HIS A 451 2.78 -21.59 -27.21
N LEU A 452 2.32 -20.40 -26.80
CA LEU A 452 1.37 -19.60 -27.62
C LEU A 452 1.95 -19.32 -29.00
N SER A 453 3.22 -18.94 -29.07
CA SER A 453 3.91 -18.68 -30.32
C SER A 453 3.88 -19.88 -31.32
N ASN A 454 4.07 -21.08 -30.80
CA ASN A 454 3.95 -22.30 -31.61
C ASN A 454 2.49 -22.58 -31.99
N ALA A 455 1.57 -22.36 -31.04
CA ALA A 455 0.15 -22.71 -31.18
C ALA A 455 -0.64 -21.81 -32.14
N VAL A 456 -0.16 -20.58 -32.41
CA VAL A 456 -0.79 -19.66 -33.40
C VAL A 456 -0.14 -19.76 -34.79
N GLY A 457 0.90 -20.57 -34.94
CA GLY A 457 1.62 -20.83 -36.16
C GLY A 457 0.85 -21.74 -37.10
N ASP A 458 1.56 -22.24 -38.15
CA ASP A 458 1.02 -23.25 -39.05
C ASP A 458 0.50 -24.44 -38.28
N SER A 459 -0.62 -24.98 -38.73
CA SER A 459 -1.25 -26.12 -38.05
C SER A 459 -2.23 -26.86 -38.98
N PHE A 460 -2.47 -28.09 -38.62
CA PHE A 460 -3.35 -28.96 -39.44
C PHE A 460 -4.05 -30.00 -38.56
N ARG A 461 -5.15 -30.53 -39.06
CA ARG A 461 -5.77 -31.71 -38.47
C ARG A 461 -5.25 -32.94 -39.24
N ASP A 462 -4.57 -33.83 -38.55
CA ASP A 462 -4.04 -35.04 -39.13
C ASP A 462 -5.16 -35.92 -39.72
N SER A 463 -5.05 -36.28 -40.97
CA SER A 463 -6.11 -36.98 -41.71
C SER A 463 -6.29 -38.44 -41.29
N VAL A 464 -5.32 -39.01 -40.59
CA VAL A 464 -5.33 -40.42 -40.12
C VAL A 464 -5.79 -40.51 -38.67
N THR A 465 -5.25 -39.66 -37.82
CA THR A 465 -5.52 -39.69 -36.36
C THR A 465 -6.66 -38.74 -35.96
N GLY A 466 -6.99 -37.74 -36.77
CA GLY A 466 -7.96 -36.69 -36.47
C GLY A 466 -7.41 -35.65 -35.46
N VAL A 467 -6.16 -35.75 -35.01
CA VAL A 467 -5.59 -34.89 -33.99
C VAL A 467 -5.17 -33.53 -34.59
N LEU A 468 -5.52 -32.47 -33.88
CA LEU A 468 -5.00 -31.11 -34.18
C LEU A 468 -3.54 -31.01 -33.77
N THR A 469 -2.66 -30.57 -34.67
CA THR A 469 -1.22 -30.54 -34.50
C THR A 469 -0.63 -29.25 -35.07
N CYS A 470 0.29 -28.62 -34.32
CA CYS A 470 1.03 -27.45 -34.81
C CYS A 470 2.13 -27.86 -35.80
N GLY A 471 2.57 -26.92 -36.63
CA GLY A 471 3.52 -27.15 -37.70
C GLY A 471 2.85 -27.61 -39.00
N THR A 472 3.61 -28.19 -39.89
CA THR A 472 3.15 -28.74 -41.13
C THR A 472 3.14 -30.27 -41.08
N ALA A 473 2.39 -30.94 -41.99
CA ALA A 473 2.40 -32.40 -42.05
C ALA A 473 3.80 -33.02 -42.28
N ALA A 474 4.70 -32.26 -42.91
CA ALA A 474 6.10 -32.66 -43.09
C ALA A 474 6.98 -32.42 -41.84
N ASN A 475 6.62 -31.42 -41.04
CA ASN A 475 7.37 -31.01 -39.84
C ASN A 475 6.38 -30.68 -38.70
N PRO A 476 5.75 -31.68 -38.08
CA PRO A 476 4.83 -31.45 -36.96
C PRO A 476 5.60 -31.09 -35.70
N ILE A 477 5.07 -30.19 -34.86
CA ILE A 477 5.61 -29.83 -33.55
C ILE A 477 5.01 -30.78 -32.51
N SER A 478 5.81 -31.70 -32.03
CA SER A 478 5.39 -32.70 -31.05
C SER A 478 4.88 -32.09 -29.76
N GLY A 479 3.74 -32.55 -29.25
CA GLY A 479 3.13 -32.10 -28.01
C GLY A 479 2.44 -30.72 -28.09
N CYS A 480 2.46 -30.07 -29.27
CA CYS A 480 1.82 -28.78 -29.46
C CYS A 480 0.38 -28.94 -29.95
N THR A 481 -0.56 -28.27 -29.28
CA THR A 481 -1.96 -28.15 -29.71
C THR A 481 -2.19 -26.72 -30.24
N PRO A 482 -2.69 -26.57 -31.51
CA PRO A 482 -3.01 -25.24 -32.05
C PRO A 482 -4.05 -24.50 -31.20
N TYR A 483 -3.87 -23.23 -30.97
CA TYR A 483 -4.79 -22.40 -30.20
C TYR A 483 -5.79 -21.66 -31.12
N ASN A 484 -7.08 -21.76 -30.83
CA ASN A 484 -8.10 -21.07 -31.60
C ASN A 484 -8.23 -19.59 -31.19
N LEU A 485 -7.56 -18.68 -31.90
CA LEU A 485 -7.67 -17.23 -31.70
C LEU A 485 -8.96 -16.63 -32.31
N PHE A 486 -9.57 -17.31 -33.30
CA PHE A 486 -10.54 -16.74 -34.20
C PHE A 486 -12.00 -16.91 -33.74
N GLY A 487 -12.22 -17.42 -32.61
CA GLY A 487 -13.49 -17.58 -31.90
C GLY A 487 -13.27 -17.92 -30.45
N GLY A 488 -11.98 -18.07 -30.07
CA GLY A 488 -11.57 -18.59 -28.76
C GLY A 488 -11.87 -20.09 -28.64
N PRO A 489 -11.19 -20.78 -27.74
CA PRO A 489 -11.46 -22.19 -27.45
C PRO A 489 -12.92 -22.43 -26.99
N ASP A 490 -13.46 -21.54 -26.14
CA ASP A 490 -14.81 -21.59 -25.58
C ASP A 490 -15.92 -21.50 -26.60
N LEU A 491 -15.84 -20.55 -27.54
CA LEU A 491 -16.79 -20.49 -28.69
C LEU A 491 -16.59 -21.66 -29.63
N GLY A 492 -15.35 -22.08 -29.87
CA GLY A 492 -15.05 -23.24 -30.66
C GLY A 492 -15.71 -24.51 -30.13
N LEU A 493 -15.69 -24.68 -28.81
CA LEU A 493 -16.33 -25.76 -28.09
C LEU A 493 -17.87 -25.65 -28.20
N SER A 494 -18.43 -24.50 -27.87
CA SER A 494 -19.89 -24.30 -27.89
C SER A 494 -20.49 -24.42 -29.30
N ALA A 495 -19.75 -24.03 -30.33
CA ALA A 495 -20.13 -24.18 -31.74
C ALA A 495 -19.86 -25.59 -32.31
N GLY A 496 -19.28 -26.50 -31.53
CA GLY A 496 -18.93 -27.85 -31.97
C GLY A 496 -17.78 -27.92 -32.98
N VAL A 497 -16.98 -26.86 -33.07
CA VAL A 497 -15.79 -26.78 -33.94
C VAL A 497 -14.64 -27.59 -33.38
N ILE A 498 -14.55 -27.63 -32.04
CA ILE A 498 -13.61 -28.45 -31.29
C ILE A 498 -14.32 -29.28 -30.21
N SER A 499 -13.73 -30.39 -29.85
CA SER A 499 -14.19 -31.22 -28.73
C SER A 499 -13.72 -30.68 -27.37
N GLN A 500 -14.31 -31.16 -26.27
CA GLN A 500 -13.87 -30.85 -24.90
C GLN A 500 -12.39 -31.22 -24.71
N ALA A 501 -11.97 -32.37 -25.23
CA ALA A 501 -10.56 -32.80 -25.12
C ALA A 501 -9.59 -31.86 -25.86
N GLU A 502 -10.00 -31.27 -26.99
CA GLU A 502 -9.21 -30.29 -27.71
C GLU A 502 -9.20 -28.96 -26.96
N TYR A 503 -10.34 -28.57 -26.38
CA TYR A 503 -10.42 -27.39 -25.52
C TYR A 503 -9.45 -27.49 -24.34
N ASP A 504 -9.48 -28.60 -23.62
CA ASP A 504 -8.61 -28.84 -22.46
C ASP A 504 -7.13 -28.90 -22.90
N ALA A 505 -6.83 -29.51 -24.04
CA ALA A 505 -5.48 -29.57 -24.59
C ALA A 505 -4.96 -28.20 -25.05
N MET A 506 -5.77 -27.33 -25.64
CA MET A 506 -5.41 -25.96 -26.03
C MET A 506 -5.04 -25.11 -24.83
N ASN A 507 -5.94 -25.07 -23.84
CA ASN A 507 -5.73 -24.28 -22.63
C ASN A 507 -4.58 -24.86 -21.78
N GLY A 508 -4.47 -26.16 -21.67
CA GLY A 508 -3.37 -26.81 -20.93
C GLY A 508 -2.00 -26.65 -21.60
N TYR A 509 -1.96 -26.49 -22.96
CA TYR A 509 -0.70 -26.26 -23.67
C TYR A 509 -0.21 -24.82 -23.55
N VAL A 510 -1.15 -23.84 -23.65
CA VAL A 510 -0.82 -22.42 -23.65
C VAL A 510 -0.85 -21.82 -22.24
N GLY A 511 -1.68 -22.34 -21.36
CA GLY A 511 -1.79 -21.89 -19.98
C GLY A 511 -0.50 -22.15 -19.17
N TYR A 512 -0.24 -21.26 -18.22
CA TYR A 512 0.93 -21.30 -17.37
C TYR A 512 0.58 -20.90 -15.95
N ASP A 513 0.99 -21.73 -14.99
CA ASP A 513 0.96 -21.42 -13.57
C ASP A 513 2.41 -21.32 -13.07
N GLY A 514 2.74 -20.20 -12.47
CA GLY A 514 4.09 -19.88 -12.00
C GLY A 514 4.20 -19.84 -10.49
N VAL A 515 5.42 -19.76 -10.00
CA VAL A 515 5.73 -19.55 -8.58
C VAL A 515 6.78 -18.46 -8.43
N GLN A 516 6.69 -17.75 -7.30
CA GLN A 516 7.68 -16.78 -6.87
C GLN A 516 7.84 -16.91 -5.37
N SER A 517 9.08 -16.87 -4.89
CA SER A 517 9.39 -16.86 -3.46
C SER A 517 10.15 -15.60 -3.12
N ALA A 518 9.74 -14.90 -2.07
CA ALA A 518 10.46 -13.73 -1.57
C ALA A 518 10.47 -13.73 -0.03
N GLY A 519 11.44 -13.05 0.55
CA GLY A 519 11.52 -12.93 1.98
C GLY A 519 12.55 -11.91 2.45
N TYR A 520 12.37 -11.49 3.68
CA TYR A 520 13.24 -10.56 4.39
C TYR A 520 13.58 -11.13 5.76
N ASP A 521 14.86 -11.11 6.12
CA ASP A 521 15.37 -11.46 7.44
C ASP A 521 16.06 -10.26 8.09
N SER A 522 15.95 -10.12 9.42
CA SER A 522 16.68 -9.09 10.16
C SER A 522 17.11 -9.57 11.54
N ASP A 523 18.35 -9.19 11.91
CA ASP A 523 18.94 -9.36 13.22
C ASP A 523 19.25 -8.00 13.80
N ASP A 524 18.85 -7.75 15.06
CA ASP A 524 19.12 -6.52 15.80
C ASP A 524 19.73 -6.85 17.16
N TYR A 525 20.80 -6.14 17.52
CA TYR A 525 21.53 -6.25 18.80
C TYR A 525 21.68 -4.86 19.39
N TRP A 526 21.37 -4.69 20.67
CA TRP A 526 21.49 -3.41 21.35
C TRP A 526 22.10 -3.52 22.72
N LEU A 527 22.73 -2.42 23.13
CA LEU A 527 23.18 -2.13 24.48
C LEU A 527 22.92 -0.66 24.76
N GLU A 528 22.11 -0.38 25.76
CA GLU A 528 21.69 0.98 26.12
C GLU A 528 21.92 1.22 27.60
N ILE A 529 22.26 2.46 27.99
CA ILE A 529 22.41 2.90 29.37
C ILE A 529 21.85 4.31 29.52
N SER A 530 21.15 4.57 30.63
CA SER A 530 20.64 5.90 30.98
C SER A 530 20.71 6.16 32.46
N GLY A 531 20.72 7.44 32.83
CA GLY A 531 20.73 7.84 34.22
C GLY A 531 21.11 9.31 34.44
N PRO A 532 21.24 9.74 35.70
CA PRO A 532 21.64 11.06 36.04
C PRO A 532 23.10 11.32 35.67
N LEU A 533 23.40 12.51 35.20
CA LEU A 533 24.74 12.93 34.77
C LEU A 533 25.43 13.81 35.82
N PHE A 534 24.78 14.89 36.24
CA PHE A 534 25.21 15.77 37.32
C PHE A 534 24.07 16.69 37.76
N ASP A 535 24.15 17.21 39.00
CA ASP A 535 23.16 18.13 39.53
C ASP A 535 23.41 19.55 39.01
N MET A 536 22.31 20.21 38.61
CA MET A 536 22.23 21.60 38.20
C MET A 536 21.43 22.41 39.22
N PRO A 537 21.43 23.74 39.19
CA PRO A 537 20.69 24.56 40.14
C PRO A 537 19.18 24.32 40.18
N TYR A 538 18.61 23.77 39.13
CA TYR A 538 17.16 23.57 38.94
C TYR A 538 16.79 22.14 38.58
N GLY A 539 17.58 21.16 38.96
CA GLY A 539 17.32 19.74 38.77
C GLY A 539 18.56 18.97 38.34
N THR A 540 18.41 17.69 38.05
CA THR A 540 19.52 16.83 37.65
C THR A 540 19.55 16.70 36.13
N ALA A 541 20.70 16.91 35.51
CA ALA A 541 20.90 16.57 34.10
C ALA A 541 20.91 15.07 33.90
N PHE A 542 20.25 14.58 32.85
CA PHE A 542 20.15 13.15 32.47
C PHE A 542 20.84 12.87 31.17
N PHE A 543 21.27 11.62 31.00
CA PHE A 543 21.75 11.11 29.71
C PHE A 543 21.14 9.75 29.38
N ALA A 544 21.07 9.46 28.11
CA ALA A 544 20.96 8.11 27.55
C ALA A 544 21.99 7.93 26.44
N ALA A 545 22.59 6.75 26.35
CA ALA A 545 23.56 6.41 25.32
C ALA A 545 23.42 4.95 24.94
N GLY A 546 23.70 4.61 23.70
CA GLY A 546 23.61 3.23 23.27
C GLY A 546 24.39 2.91 22.01
N TYR A 547 24.57 1.62 21.83
CA TYR A 547 25.07 0.98 20.62
C TYR A 547 24.03 0.04 20.08
N GLU A 548 23.82 0.10 18.76
CA GLU A 548 22.90 -0.77 18.05
C GLU A 548 23.57 -1.31 16.78
N LYS A 549 23.38 -2.59 16.53
CA LYS A 549 23.83 -3.23 15.30
C LYS A 549 22.68 -3.97 14.67
N ARG A 550 22.34 -3.60 13.44
CA ARG A 550 21.31 -4.27 12.66
C ARG A 550 21.90 -4.84 11.38
N ALA A 551 21.38 -5.99 10.97
CA ALA A 551 21.63 -6.58 9.66
C ALA A 551 20.32 -7.12 9.08
N GLY A 552 20.12 -6.96 7.79
CA GLY A 552 18.93 -7.46 7.11
C GLY A 552 19.26 -7.99 5.72
N GLY A 553 18.60 -9.08 5.35
CA GLY A 553 18.70 -9.69 4.03
C GLY A 553 17.35 -9.68 3.32
N TYR A 554 17.38 -9.58 2.00
CA TYR A 554 16.21 -9.70 1.15
C TYR A 554 16.51 -10.58 -0.06
N PHE A 555 15.56 -11.43 -0.42
CA PHE A 555 15.55 -12.14 -1.69
C PHE A 555 14.17 -12.10 -2.33
N ASP A 556 14.16 -12.11 -3.68
CA ASP A 556 12.98 -12.28 -4.52
C ASP A 556 13.40 -13.16 -5.71
N ILE A 557 12.80 -14.32 -5.83
CA ILE A 557 13.18 -15.33 -6.83
C ILE A 557 11.93 -15.69 -7.63
N PRO A 558 11.74 -15.05 -8.78
CA PRO A 558 10.68 -15.42 -9.71
C PRO A 558 11.00 -16.77 -10.38
N ASP A 559 9.95 -17.43 -10.88
CA ASP A 559 10.03 -18.62 -11.71
C ASP A 559 10.96 -18.44 -12.93
N ALA A 560 11.55 -19.54 -13.39
CA ALA A 560 12.49 -19.54 -14.52
C ALA A 560 11.84 -19.03 -15.82
N LEU A 561 10.55 -19.32 -16.06
CA LEU A 561 9.84 -18.83 -17.24
C LEU A 561 9.62 -17.31 -17.17
N ILE A 562 9.31 -16.78 -15.99
CA ILE A 562 9.21 -15.34 -15.73
C ILE A 562 10.58 -14.69 -15.97
N SER A 563 11.63 -15.22 -15.35
CA SER A 563 12.99 -14.69 -15.44
C SER A 563 13.62 -14.81 -16.84
N SER A 564 13.08 -15.67 -17.70
CA SER A 564 13.50 -15.76 -19.10
C SER A 564 12.69 -14.88 -20.05
N GLY A 565 11.60 -14.26 -19.57
CA GLY A 565 10.65 -13.52 -20.40
C GLY A 565 9.76 -14.39 -21.26
N GLY A 566 9.62 -15.66 -20.90
CA GLY A 566 8.74 -16.63 -21.59
C GLY A 566 7.30 -16.65 -21.07
N SER A 567 7.01 -15.92 -20.00
CA SER A 567 5.65 -15.82 -19.43
C SER A 567 4.95 -14.53 -19.84
N SER A 568 3.64 -14.52 -19.81
CA SER A 568 2.83 -13.29 -19.96
C SER A 568 2.82 -12.40 -18.71
N THR A 569 3.50 -12.77 -17.63
CA THR A 569 3.80 -11.86 -16.53
C THR A 569 4.92 -10.90 -16.95
N ASN A 570 5.08 -9.80 -16.21
CA ASN A 570 6.21 -8.92 -16.44
C ASN A 570 7.53 -9.66 -16.18
N TYR A 571 8.50 -9.49 -17.07
CA TYR A 571 9.86 -10.00 -16.86
C TYR A 571 10.43 -9.44 -15.55
N ARG A 572 11.08 -10.29 -14.76
CA ARG A 572 11.72 -9.94 -13.52
C ARG A 572 12.98 -10.78 -13.29
N GLU A 573 14.10 -10.12 -13.01
CA GLU A 573 15.31 -10.78 -12.59
C GLU A 573 15.27 -11.07 -11.09
N PRO A 574 15.94 -12.14 -10.62
CA PRO A 574 16.09 -12.39 -9.19
C PRO A 574 16.77 -11.23 -8.47
N THR A 575 16.26 -10.90 -7.29
CA THR A 575 16.87 -9.95 -6.35
C THR A 575 17.51 -10.71 -5.19
N ARG A 576 18.71 -10.32 -4.79
CA ARG A 576 19.35 -10.78 -3.55
C ARG A 576 20.30 -9.71 -3.03
N GLY A 577 20.21 -9.43 -1.73
CA GLY A 577 21.11 -8.48 -1.09
C GLY A 577 21.00 -8.50 0.42
N LYS A 578 21.97 -7.86 1.05
CA LYS A 578 22.04 -7.66 2.49
C LYS A 578 22.51 -6.24 2.79
N THR A 579 21.94 -5.65 3.83
CA THR A 579 22.42 -4.39 4.42
C THR A 579 22.79 -4.64 5.87
N SER A 580 23.73 -3.88 6.40
CA SER A 580 24.00 -3.82 7.83
C SER A 580 24.41 -2.42 8.23
N VAL A 581 24.12 -2.07 9.50
CA VAL A 581 24.46 -0.79 10.10
C VAL A 581 24.95 -0.99 11.51
N GLU A 582 25.97 -0.21 11.90
CA GLU A 582 26.45 -0.06 13.26
C GLU A 582 26.23 1.38 13.68
N GLU A 583 25.56 1.59 14.82
CA GLU A 583 25.09 2.89 15.26
C GLU A 583 25.47 3.18 16.71
N PHE A 584 25.78 4.45 16.97
CA PHE A 584 25.96 4.99 18.31
C PHE A 584 25.06 6.21 18.46
N PHE A 585 24.38 6.31 19.58
CA PHE A 585 23.57 7.48 19.91
C PHE A 585 23.85 7.97 21.32
N VAL A 586 23.57 9.26 21.52
CA VAL A 586 23.56 9.92 22.83
C VAL A 586 22.41 10.92 22.88
N GLU A 587 21.71 10.94 24.00
CA GLU A 587 20.68 11.91 24.35
C GLU A 587 21.05 12.54 25.68
N LEU A 588 20.94 13.87 25.79
CA LEU A 588 21.24 14.66 26.98
C LEU A 588 20.04 15.55 27.31
N ASN A 589 19.62 15.59 28.55
CA ASN A 589 18.57 16.48 29.02
C ASN A 589 19.07 17.40 30.13
N PHE A 590 18.78 18.68 30.01
CA PHE A 590 19.22 19.73 30.89
C PHE A 590 18.03 20.52 31.44
N PRO A 591 17.63 20.38 32.73
CA PRO A 591 16.65 21.25 33.38
C PRO A 591 17.33 22.60 33.71
N LEU A 592 16.98 23.63 32.91
CA LEU A 592 17.64 24.94 33.01
C LEU A 592 16.99 25.87 34.04
N LEU A 593 15.64 25.82 34.15
CA LEU A 593 14.86 26.62 35.08
C LEU A 593 13.66 25.80 35.59
N GLU A 594 13.36 25.96 36.89
CA GLU A 594 12.22 25.35 37.56
C GLU A 594 11.67 26.30 38.66
N GLY A 595 10.32 26.46 38.69
CA GLY A 595 9.63 27.26 39.69
C GLY A 595 9.92 28.77 39.64
N VAL A 596 10.43 29.28 38.49
CA VAL A 596 10.75 30.69 38.29
C VAL A 596 9.59 31.42 37.59
N VAL A 597 9.34 32.69 37.96
CA VAL A 597 8.30 33.48 37.30
C VAL A 597 8.57 33.59 35.80
N GLY A 598 7.62 33.10 35.00
CA GLY A 598 7.73 33.01 33.51
C GLY A 598 8.51 31.81 33.01
N ALA A 599 8.96 30.90 33.89
CA ALA A 599 9.54 29.62 33.56
C ALA A 599 9.30 28.63 34.73
N GLN A 600 8.07 28.11 34.83
CA GLN A 600 7.76 27.06 35.80
C GLN A 600 8.62 25.84 35.51
N GLU A 601 8.95 25.69 34.22
CA GLU A 601 9.86 24.67 33.73
C GLU A 601 10.52 25.15 32.45
N LEU A 602 11.81 24.94 32.30
CA LEU A 602 12.56 25.10 31.05
C LEU A 602 13.62 24.00 30.96
N GLU A 603 13.43 23.11 30.00
CA GLU A 603 14.36 22.05 29.68
C GLU A 603 14.88 22.15 28.27
N VAL A 604 16.11 21.71 28.04
CA VAL A 604 16.73 21.55 26.75
C VAL A 604 17.20 20.11 26.58
N THR A 605 16.79 19.47 25.53
CA THR A 605 17.25 18.13 25.12
C THR A 605 18.15 18.25 23.91
N LEU A 606 19.28 17.55 23.91
CA LEU A 606 20.19 17.43 22.78
C LEU A 606 20.36 15.95 22.46
N SER A 607 20.22 15.57 21.21
CA SER A 607 20.50 14.21 20.78
C SER A 607 21.40 14.18 19.55
N ALA A 608 22.18 13.13 19.42
CA ALA A 608 23.05 12.88 18.28
C ALA A 608 23.17 11.39 18.02
N ARG A 609 23.19 11.01 16.74
CA ARG A 609 23.40 9.64 16.27
C ARG A 609 24.37 9.62 15.11
N THR A 610 25.18 8.57 15.02
CA THR A 610 26.02 8.27 13.86
C THR A 610 25.79 6.83 13.44
N SER A 611 25.68 6.60 12.13
CA SER A 611 25.28 5.31 11.54
C SER A 611 26.26 4.95 10.43
N ASP A 612 26.92 3.78 10.53
CA ASP A 612 27.88 3.27 9.53
C ASP A 612 27.24 2.13 8.74
N TYR A 613 26.83 2.42 7.50
CA TYR A 613 26.13 1.47 6.63
C TYR A 613 27.08 0.69 5.73
N SER A 614 26.80 -0.58 5.53
CA SER A 614 27.38 -1.40 4.48
C SER A 614 26.31 -2.24 3.77
N ALA A 615 26.50 -2.48 2.48
CA ALA A 615 25.56 -3.25 1.68
C ALA A 615 26.29 -4.14 0.67
N ASN A 616 25.70 -5.30 0.40
CA ASN A 616 26.15 -6.20 -0.64
C ASN A 616 24.97 -6.91 -1.29
N GLY A 617 25.08 -7.21 -2.58
CA GLY A 617 24.00 -7.85 -3.32
C GLY A 617 24.43 -8.25 -4.72
N LEU A 618 23.44 -8.60 -5.54
CA LEU A 618 23.64 -8.95 -6.94
C LEU A 618 23.04 -7.84 -7.83
N VAL A 619 23.81 -7.43 -8.84
CA VAL A 619 23.28 -6.64 -9.97
C VAL A 619 23.30 -7.56 -11.19
N GLY A 620 22.13 -8.06 -11.57
CA GLY A 620 22.02 -9.24 -12.42
C GLY A 620 22.68 -10.45 -11.76
N VAL A 621 23.72 -10.99 -12.38
CA VAL A 621 24.48 -12.13 -11.83
C VAL A 621 25.82 -11.74 -11.19
N LYS A 622 26.14 -10.44 -11.14
CA LYS A 622 27.43 -9.94 -10.65
C LYS A 622 27.33 -9.47 -9.20
N PRO A 623 28.22 -9.94 -8.31
CA PRO A 623 28.31 -9.38 -6.96
C PRO A 623 28.64 -7.88 -7.00
N SER A 624 27.94 -7.12 -6.18
CA SER A 624 28.18 -5.69 -5.97
C SER A 624 28.28 -5.42 -4.47
N TYR A 625 29.23 -4.58 -4.11
CA TYR A 625 29.43 -4.12 -2.73
C TYR A 625 29.34 -2.61 -2.72
N ASN A 626 28.61 -2.08 -1.77
CA ASN A 626 28.46 -0.65 -1.60
C ASN A 626 28.60 -0.26 -0.12
N ASN A 627 29.04 0.97 0.07
CA ASN A 627 28.96 1.66 1.34
C ASN A 627 28.09 2.89 1.12
N PRO A 628 26.79 2.83 1.48
CA PRO A 628 25.86 3.94 1.27
C PRO A 628 26.30 5.22 1.98
N GLY A 629 27.10 5.13 3.05
CA GLY A 629 27.63 6.29 3.75
C GLY A 629 27.61 6.15 5.28
N LYS A 630 27.97 7.27 5.92
CA LYS A 630 28.00 7.41 7.37
C LYS A 630 27.20 8.66 7.78
N PRO A 631 25.86 8.66 7.66
CA PRO A 631 25.07 9.78 8.08
C PRO A 631 25.21 10.00 9.59
N SER A 632 25.20 11.27 9.97
CA SER A 632 25.15 11.68 11.37
C SER A 632 24.02 12.67 11.52
N THR A 633 23.17 12.49 12.51
CA THR A 633 22.02 13.34 12.81
C THR A 633 22.15 13.96 14.17
N THR A 634 21.68 15.20 14.29
CA THR A 634 21.61 15.95 15.55
C THR A 634 20.21 16.53 15.70
N GLU A 635 19.79 16.73 16.94
CA GLU A 635 18.51 17.36 17.23
C GLU A 635 18.61 18.16 18.53
N ILE A 636 17.90 19.29 18.57
CA ILE A 636 17.64 20.09 19.74
C ILE A 636 16.15 20.12 20.02
N GLY A 637 15.77 19.86 21.27
CA GLY A 637 14.43 20.02 21.81
C GLY A 637 14.42 21.07 22.92
N ILE A 638 13.38 21.90 22.95
CA ILE A 638 13.12 22.86 24.02
C ILE A 638 11.71 22.62 24.54
N ARG A 639 11.59 22.49 25.85
CA ARG A 639 10.35 22.36 26.57
C ARG A 639 10.26 23.49 27.59
N TRP A 640 9.27 24.38 27.42
CA TRP A 640 9.12 25.56 28.24
C TRP A 640 7.69 25.71 28.77
N ARG A 641 7.53 25.73 30.11
CA ARG A 641 6.28 26.07 30.78
C ARG A 641 6.38 27.46 31.37
N PRO A 642 5.93 28.50 30.69
CA PRO A 642 5.91 29.86 31.27
C PRO A 642 5.00 29.95 32.47
N ILE A 643 3.90 29.23 32.47
CA ILE A 643 2.91 29.06 33.53
C ILE A 643 2.45 27.58 33.52
N ASN A 644 1.88 27.10 34.63
CA ASN A 644 1.47 25.68 34.73
C ASN A 644 0.53 25.24 33.61
N ASP A 645 -0.35 26.13 33.17
CA ASP A 645 -1.39 25.80 32.18
C ASP A 645 -0.89 25.80 30.72
N VAL A 646 0.33 26.27 30.45
CA VAL A 646 0.85 26.39 29.07
C VAL A 646 2.20 25.72 28.94
N LEU A 647 2.32 24.81 27.98
CA LEU A 647 3.57 24.23 27.52
C LEU A 647 3.87 24.72 26.10
N VAL A 648 5.06 25.25 25.88
CA VAL A 648 5.63 25.54 24.58
C VAL A 648 6.71 24.50 24.29
N ARG A 649 6.65 23.87 23.11
CA ARG A 649 7.64 22.89 22.67
C ARG A 649 8.21 23.29 21.31
N ILE A 650 9.52 23.10 21.15
CA ILE A 650 10.23 23.41 19.91
C ILE A 650 11.20 22.26 19.66
N THR A 651 11.19 21.72 18.44
CA THR A 651 12.22 20.77 17.99
C THR A 651 12.81 21.23 16.67
N ALA A 652 14.10 20.96 16.48
CA ALA A 652 14.76 21.12 15.20
C ALA A 652 15.86 20.06 15.09
N GLY A 653 15.86 19.29 14.03
CA GLY A 653 16.81 18.20 13.88
C GLY A 653 17.01 17.74 12.46
N ASP A 654 18.08 16.96 12.28
CA ASP A 654 18.38 16.31 11.02
C ASP A 654 17.63 14.97 10.93
N THR A 655 17.24 14.61 9.72
CA THR A 655 16.59 13.34 9.42
C THR A 655 17.21 12.71 8.18
N PHE A 656 17.14 11.37 8.06
CA PHE A 656 17.66 10.68 6.89
C PHE A 656 16.96 9.34 6.64
N ARG A 657 17.05 8.87 5.38
CA ARG A 657 16.68 7.52 5.00
C ARG A 657 17.82 6.85 4.24
N ALA A 658 18.30 5.72 4.74
CA ALA A 658 19.32 4.92 4.07
C ALA A 658 18.68 4.08 2.94
N PRO A 659 19.39 3.83 1.82
CA PRO A 659 18.88 2.98 0.78
C PRO A 659 18.79 1.52 1.25
N THR A 660 17.68 0.88 0.97
CA THR A 660 17.38 -0.51 1.30
C THR A 660 17.97 -1.48 0.28
N VAL A 661 17.82 -2.80 0.51
CA VAL A 661 18.21 -3.82 -0.47
C VAL A 661 17.43 -3.65 -1.78
N GLY A 662 16.15 -3.31 -1.73
CA GLY A 662 15.33 -3.05 -2.90
C GLY A 662 15.82 -1.83 -3.70
N ASP A 663 16.17 -0.74 -3.00
CA ASP A 663 16.69 0.46 -3.67
C ASP A 663 18.03 0.18 -4.36
N LEU A 664 18.91 -0.60 -3.73
CA LEU A 664 20.27 -0.87 -4.21
C LEU A 664 20.36 -2.01 -5.23
N TYR A 665 19.65 -3.10 -5.00
CA TYR A 665 19.91 -4.38 -5.67
C TYR A 665 18.69 -5.02 -6.31
N GLN A 666 17.56 -4.33 -6.40
CA GLN A 666 16.39 -4.85 -7.11
C GLN A 666 16.79 -5.37 -8.49
N GLY A 667 16.51 -6.62 -8.78
CA GLY A 667 16.69 -7.20 -10.10
C GLY A 667 15.92 -6.43 -11.16
N GLY A 668 16.44 -6.34 -12.37
CA GLY A 668 15.76 -5.64 -13.47
C GLY A 668 14.38 -6.23 -13.72
N GLY A 669 13.39 -5.36 -13.80
CA GLY A 669 12.00 -5.70 -14.07
C GLY A 669 11.38 -4.82 -15.14
N GLU A 670 10.39 -5.35 -15.86
CA GLU A 670 9.63 -4.58 -16.84
C GLU A 670 8.57 -3.72 -16.17
N SER A 671 8.42 -2.53 -16.72
CA SER A 671 7.32 -1.60 -16.46
C SER A 671 6.86 -1.02 -17.80
N PHE A 672 5.64 -0.51 -17.84
CA PHE A 672 5.02 0.02 -19.07
C PHE A 672 4.41 1.41 -18.85
N PRO A 673 5.22 2.41 -18.43
CA PRO A 673 4.72 3.76 -18.24
C PRO A 673 4.23 4.36 -19.56
N GLN A 674 3.29 5.27 -19.45
CA GLN A 674 2.81 6.04 -20.59
C GLN A 674 3.83 7.15 -20.90
N ALA A 675 4.25 7.22 -22.14
CA ALA A 675 5.10 8.30 -22.65
C ALA A 675 4.97 8.44 -24.15
N ASN A 676 5.23 9.66 -24.65
CA ASN A 676 5.30 9.94 -26.07
C ASN A 676 6.76 10.07 -26.49
N ASP A 677 7.17 9.28 -27.47
CA ASP A 677 8.48 9.43 -28.10
C ASP A 677 8.53 10.70 -28.94
N PRO A 678 9.41 11.68 -28.63
CA PRO A 678 9.57 12.88 -29.45
C PRO A 678 9.87 12.58 -30.92
N CYS A 679 10.38 11.38 -31.19
CA CYS A 679 10.79 10.91 -32.50
C CYS A 679 9.69 10.09 -33.24
N ASN A 680 8.48 9.98 -32.68
CA ASN A 680 7.41 9.23 -33.34
C ASN A 680 6.79 10.01 -34.54
N THR A 681 6.06 9.32 -35.39
CA THR A 681 5.46 9.91 -36.60
C THR A 681 4.55 11.09 -36.34
N THR A 682 3.92 11.18 -35.18
CA THR A 682 3.03 12.29 -34.79
C THR A 682 3.81 13.46 -34.22
N GLN A 683 4.80 13.19 -33.37
CA GLN A 683 5.57 14.22 -32.66
C GLN A 683 6.71 14.79 -33.50
N PHE A 684 7.40 13.95 -34.28
CA PHE A 684 8.59 14.36 -35.06
C PHE A 684 8.37 15.61 -35.93
N PRO A 685 7.25 15.75 -36.68
CA PRO A 685 7.00 16.94 -37.48
C PRO A 685 6.80 18.23 -36.65
N LEU A 686 6.42 18.08 -35.38
CA LEU A 686 6.16 19.21 -34.46
C LEU A 686 7.42 19.64 -33.71
N GLN A 687 8.49 18.87 -33.79
CA GLN A 687 9.73 19.13 -33.06
C GLN A 687 10.60 20.17 -33.73
N THR A 688 11.49 20.78 -32.92
CA THR A 688 12.51 21.69 -33.43
C THR A 688 13.48 21.01 -34.38
N ALA A 689 14.17 21.74 -35.24
CA ALA A 689 15.17 21.19 -36.16
C ALA A 689 16.29 20.44 -35.41
N GLY A 690 16.67 20.91 -34.20
CA GLY A 690 17.65 20.24 -33.33
C GLY A 690 17.16 18.88 -32.87
N THR A 691 15.95 18.80 -32.33
CA THR A 691 15.32 17.55 -31.90
C THR A 691 15.17 16.55 -33.06
N GLN A 692 14.75 17.04 -34.22
CA GLN A 692 14.66 16.21 -35.46
C GLN A 692 16.04 15.63 -35.84
N ALA A 693 17.09 16.45 -35.76
CA ALA A 693 18.45 16.00 -36.05
C ALA A 693 18.93 14.96 -35.07
N ASN A 694 18.64 15.11 -33.77
CA ASN A 694 18.94 14.10 -32.74
C ASN A 694 18.21 12.78 -33.01
N CYS A 695 16.94 12.83 -33.40
CA CYS A 695 16.18 11.64 -33.78
C CYS A 695 16.80 10.92 -35.00
N LEU A 696 17.18 11.67 -36.06
CA LEU A 696 17.82 11.10 -37.23
C LEU A 696 19.17 10.47 -36.89
N ALA A 697 19.97 11.11 -36.02
CA ALA A 697 21.24 10.58 -35.54
C ALA A 697 21.07 9.26 -34.78
N ALA A 698 19.94 9.07 -34.09
CA ALA A 698 19.56 7.84 -33.41
C ALA A 698 18.99 6.73 -34.33
N GLY A 699 19.01 6.93 -35.66
CA GLY A 699 18.52 5.96 -36.63
C GLY A 699 17.02 6.00 -36.88
N VAL A 700 16.31 7.03 -36.42
CA VAL A 700 14.88 7.22 -36.71
C VAL A 700 14.71 7.70 -38.15
N PRO A 701 13.77 7.17 -38.96
CA PRO A 701 13.51 7.63 -40.32
C PRO A 701 13.09 9.09 -40.41
N ALA A 702 13.35 9.74 -41.55
CA ALA A 702 12.79 11.07 -41.83
C ALA A 702 11.26 11.00 -41.82
N GLY A 703 10.66 11.81 -40.94
CA GLY A 703 9.21 11.78 -40.69
C GLY A 703 8.81 10.98 -39.44
N GLY A 704 9.76 10.43 -38.70
CA GLY A 704 9.52 9.75 -37.43
C GLY A 704 9.34 8.22 -37.56
N ALA A 705 9.32 7.52 -36.44
CA ALA A 705 9.06 6.09 -36.35
C ALA A 705 7.68 5.82 -35.76
N ALA A 706 7.06 4.70 -36.12
CA ALA A 706 5.76 4.33 -35.58
C ALA A 706 5.83 4.04 -34.07
N GLN A 707 4.91 4.63 -33.31
CA GLN A 707 4.65 4.32 -31.90
C GLN A 707 3.20 3.89 -31.76
N PRO A 708 2.90 2.60 -31.78
CA PRO A 708 1.53 2.09 -31.83
C PRO A 708 0.79 2.20 -30.50
N THR A 709 1.49 2.42 -29.39
CA THR A 709 0.94 2.57 -28.05
C THR A 709 1.76 3.60 -27.26
N THR A 710 1.12 4.32 -26.37
CA THR A 710 1.79 5.23 -25.42
C THR A 710 2.47 4.47 -24.27
N GLN A 711 2.09 3.22 -23.99
CA GLN A 711 2.79 2.38 -23.03
C GLN A 711 4.13 1.93 -23.61
N ILE A 712 5.22 2.45 -23.05
CA ILE A 712 6.58 2.17 -23.50
C ILE A 712 7.22 1.15 -22.54
N ARG A 713 7.84 0.13 -23.11
CA ARG A 713 8.60 -0.84 -22.32
C ARG A 713 9.75 -0.13 -21.61
N ALA A 714 9.67 -0.05 -20.29
CA ALA A 714 10.76 0.41 -19.44
C ALA A 714 11.40 -0.78 -18.72
N PHE A 715 12.69 -0.68 -18.46
CA PHE A 715 13.42 -1.66 -17.66
C PHE A 715 13.91 -0.97 -16.39
N VAL A 716 13.29 -1.33 -15.25
CA VAL A 716 13.53 -0.69 -13.97
C VAL A 716 14.34 -1.62 -13.07
N GLY A 717 15.37 -1.12 -12.43
CA GLY A 717 16.18 -1.90 -11.48
C GLY A 717 16.78 -1.03 -10.38
N GLY A 718 17.38 -1.69 -9.37
CA GLY A 718 18.08 -1.02 -8.29
C GLY A 718 19.33 -0.28 -8.77
N ASN A 719 19.80 0.65 -7.92
CA ASN A 719 21.03 1.39 -8.17
C ASN A 719 21.98 1.25 -6.97
N PRO A 720 23.07 0.49 -7.09
CA PRO A 720 24.00 0.27 -5.99
C PRO A 720 24.81 1.51 -5.59
N TYR A 721 24.68 2.63 -6.31
CA TYR A 721 25.42 3.86 -6.04
C TYR A 721 24.58 4.92 -5.29
N LEU A 722 23.37 4.57 -4.85
CA LEU A 722 22.54 5.46 -4.05
C LEU A 722 23.21 5.78 -2.71
N LYS A 723 23.04 7.03 -2.31
CA LYS A 723 23.41 7.56 -0.99
C LYS A 723 22.16 7.81 -0.16
N PRO A 724 22.25 7.98 1.16
CA PRO A 724 21.08 8.30 1.96
C PRO A 724 20.35 9.53 1.45
N GLU A 725 19.03 9.55 1.62
CA GLU A 725 18.23 10.77 1.56
C GLU A 725 18.52 11.55 2.84
N GLU A 726 18.58 12.87 2.76
CA GLU A 726 18.89 13.75 3.90
C GLU A 726 17.81 14.81 4.02
N GLY A 727 17.53 15.25 5.24
CA GLY A 727 16.53 16.28 5.45
C GLY A 727 16.62 16.92 6.83
N GLN A 728 15.72 17.87 7.04
CA GLN A 728 15.55 18.57 8.31
C GLN A 728 14.09 18.61 8.69
N ASN A 729 13.80 18.46 9.97
CA ASN A 729 12.49 18.68 10.55
C ASN A 729 12.54 19.82 11.56
N LYS A 730 11.44 20.59 11.62
CA LYS A 730 11.25 21.69 12.55
C LYS A 730 9.81 21.64 13.05
N THR A 731 9.63 21.67 14.37
CA THR A 731 8.30 21.70 14.99
C THR A 731 8.24 22.79 16.05
N PHE A 732 7.13 23.52 16.09
CA PHE A 732 6.79 24.51 17.11
C PHE A 732 5.37 24.24 17.60
N GLY A 733 5.20 23.92 18.87
CA GLY A 733 3.91 23.58 19.45
C GLY A 733 3.56 24.37 20.71
N ILE A 734 2.26 24.53 20.94
CA ILE A 734 1.68 25.10 22.15
C ILE A 734 0.64 24.12 22.66
N VAL A 735 0.79 23.67 23.92
CA VAL A 735 -0.22 22.86 24.61
C VAL A 735 -0.81 23.69 25.73
N TYR A 736 -2.15 23.78 25.78
CA TYR A 736 -2.89 24.51 26.79
C TYR A 736 -3.79 23.55 27.57
N THR A 737 -3.51 23.46 28.90
CA THR A 737 -4.25 22.62 29.84
C THR A 737 -4.72 23.49 31.01
N PRO A 738 -5.86 24.20 30.83
CA PRO A 738 -6.34 25.19 31.81
C PRO A 738 -6.72 24.54 33.14
N SER A 739 -6.13 24.99 34.24
CA SER A 739 -6.46 24.51 35.59
C SER A 739 -7.92 24.85 36.02
N GLN A 740 -8.58 25.76 35.31
CA GLN A 740 -9.97 26.14 35.55
C GLN A 740 -11.01 25.24 34.90
N ILE A 741 -10.58 24.43 33.89
CA ILE A 741 -11.44 23.48 33.18
C ILE A 741 -10.70 22.14 33.25
N GLU A 742 -11.08 21.34 34.23
CA GLU A 742 -10.44 20.02 34.44
C GLU A 742 -10.60 19.17 33.18
N ASN A 743 -9.60 18.37 32.85
CA ASN A 743 -9.55 17.41 31.72
C ASN A 743 -9.70 18.03 30.32
N LEU A 744 -9.52 19.36 30.17
CA LEU A 744 -9.40 19.98 28.86
C LEU A 744 -7.91 20.05 28.44
N SER A 745 -7.60 19.58 27.26
CA SER A 745 -6.30 19.76 26.63
C SER A 745 -6.47 20.24 25.18
N VAL A 746 -5.69 21.24 24.81
CA VAL A 746 -5.64 21.79 23.43
C VAL A 746 -4.18 21.86 23.00
N SER A 747 -3.82 21.23 21.90
CA SER A 747 -2.50 21.32 21.29
C SER A 747 -2.58 21.87 19.87
N VAL A 748 -1.69 22.79 19.55
CA VAL A 748 -1.47 23.27 18.18
C VAL A 748 0.01 23.15 17.87
N ASP A 749 0.35 22.42 16.81
CA ASP A 749 1.72 22.16 16.40
C ASP A 749 1.93 22.56 14.94
N PHE A 750 2.87 23.46 14.69
CA PHE A 750 3.34 23.84 13.36
C PHE A 750 4.59 23.02 13.05
N TRP A 751 4.62 22.41 11.88
CA TRP A 751 5.72 21.52 11.50
C TRP A 751 6.14 21.73 10.04
N GLU A 752 7.40 21.47 9.75
CA GLU A 752 7.99 21.52 8.41
C GLU A 752 9.05 20.42 8.29
N ILE A 753 9.00 19.66 7.19
CA ILE A 753 9.98 18.63 6.82
C ILE A 753 10.50 18.94 5.42
N GLU A 754 11.80 19.22 5.34
CA GLU A 754 12.51 19.45 4.08
C GLU A 754 13.38 18.24 3.77
N LEU A 755 13.22 17.63 2.59
CA LEU A 755 13.98 16.48 2.14
C LEU A 755 14.73 16.78 0.85
N GLU A 756 15.98 16.33 0.81
CA GLU A 756 16.85 16.42 -0.37
C GLU A 756 17.41 15.03 -0.74
N ASN A 757 17.91 14.91 -1.97
CA ASN A 757 18.51 13.67 -2.46
C ASN A 757 17.57 12.47 -2.41
N ILE A 758 16.26 12.70 -2.52
CA ILE A 758 15.22 11.65 -2.49
C ILE A 758 15.44 10.67 -3.63
N PHE A 759 15.21 9.39 -3.37
CA PHE A 759 15.25 8.32 -4.37
C PHE A 759 14.08 8.49 -5.34
N SER A 760 14.37 9.02 -6.51
CA SER A 760 13.41 9.21 -7.57
C SER A 760 13.77 8.35 -8.77
N SER A 761 12.79 7.70 -9.39
CA SER A 761 12.99 7.03 -10.67
C SER A 761 13.05 8.06 -11.78
N ILE A 762 14.07 8.00 -12.61
CA ILE A 762 14.09 8.80 -13.83
C ILE A 762 12.99 8.26 -14.74
N GLY A 763 11.93 9.04 -14.94
CA GLY A 763 10.80 8.64 -15.79
C GLY A 763 11.21 8.47 -17.26
N VAL A 764 10.50 7.62 -17.99
CA VAL A 764 10.73 7.40 -19.43
C VAL A 764 10.66 8.70 -20.23
N SER A 765 9.68 9.55 -19.96
CA SER A 765 9.54 10.87 -20.62
C SER A 765 10.76 11.74 -20.37
N THR A 766 11.28 11.76 -19.15
CA THR A 766 12.50 12.51 -18.80
C THR A 766 13.70 12.00 -19.58
N VAL A 767 13.91 10.67 -19.63
CA VAL A 767 15.01 10.07 -20.42
C VAL A 767 14.91 10.48 -21.90
N LEU A 768 13.70 10.38 -22.48
CA LEU A 768 13.50 10.73 -23.89
C LEU A 768 13.68 12.23 -24.15
N ASN A 769 13.21 13.10 -23.26
CA ASN A 769 13.36 14.54 -23.38
C ASN A 769 14.83 14.96 -23.24
N ARG A 770 15.55 14.43 -22.25
CA ARG A 770 16.98 14.67 -22.08
C ARG A 770 17.79 14.22 -23.28
N CYS A 771 17.47 13.04 -23.84
CA CYS A 771 18.18 12.51 -25.00
C CYS A 771 17.92 13.30 -26.29
N TYR A 772 16.68 13.74 -26.55
CA TYR A 772 16.30 14.24 -27.87
C TYR A 772 15.93 15.73 -27.90
N VAL A 773 15.36 16.28 -26.82
CA VAL A 773 14.74 17.61 -26.82
C VAL A 773 15.66 18.67 -26.20
N GLU A 774 16.20 18.37 -25.00
CA GLU A 774 16.96 19.37 -24.23
C GLU A 774 18.42 19.49 -24.65
N SER A 775 18.98 18.46 -25.26
CA SER A 775 20.40 18.48 -25.69
C SER A 775 20.58 19.20 -27.02
N THR A 776 21.67 19.95 -27.15
CA THR A 776 22.11 20.56 -28.42
C THR A 776 22.87 19.56 -29.31
N GLN A 777 23.30 18.47 -28.73
CA GLN A 777 23.89 17.27 -29.36
C GLN A 777 23.33 16.09 -28.64
N GLN A 778 23.35 14.90 -29.28
CA GLN A 778 22.90 13.68 -28.63
C GLN A 778 23.65 13.49 -27.32
N ASP A 779 22.92 13.55 -26.19
CA ASP A 779 23.49 13.32 -24.87
C ASP A 779 23.73 11.83 -24.68
N ASP A 780 24.98 11.39 -24.71
CA ASP A 780 25.34 9.99 -24.58
C ASP A 780 24.89 9.37 -23.25
N THR A 781 24.78 10.16 -22.19
CA THR A 781 24.35 9.66 -20.87
C THR A 781 22.93 9.14 -20.90
N PHE A 782 21.96 9.95 -21.32
CA PHE A 782 20.55 9.56 -21.37
C PHE A 782 20.22 8.73 -22.61
N CYS A 783 20.89 8.98 -23.73
CA CYS A 783 20.68 8.25 -24.97
C CYS A 783 21.14 6.79 -24.86
N ASN A 784 22.12 6.47 -24.00
CA ASN A 784 22.52 5.10 -23.71
C ASN A 784 21.42 4.28 -22.98
N PHE A 785 20.41 4.96 -22.41
CA PHE A 785 19.26 4.29 -21.80
C PHE A 785 18.15 4.00 -22.80
N VAL A 786 18.25 4.46 -24.05
CA VAL A 786 17.23 4.28 -25.08
C VAL A 786 17.66 3.25 -26.09
N GLU A 787 16.92 2.17 -26.19
CA GLU A 787 17.13 1.13 -27.22
C GLU A 787 16.06 1.28 -28.30
N ARG A 788 16.50 1.29 -29.59
CA ARG A 788 15.62 1.38 -30.75
C ARG A 788 15.74 0.16 -31.63
N THR A 789 14.65 -0.18 -32.32
CA THR A 789 14.63 -1.20 -33.37
C THR A 789 15.42 -0.74 -34.59
N GLY A 790 15.81 -1.67 -35.47
CA GLY A 790 16.44 -1.31 -36.75
C GLY A 790 15.56 -0.44 -37.67
N ALA A 791 14.26 -0.33 -37.41
CA ALA A 791 13.32 0.56 -38.08
C ALA A 791 13.16 1.93 -37.37
N GLY A 792 13.93 2.19 -36.31
CA GLY A 792 13.94 3.45 -35.55
C GLY A 792 12.88 3.57 -34.45
N GLY A 793 11.94 2.62 -34.33
CA GLY A 793 10.94 2.60 -33.24
C GLY A 793 11.57 2.35 -31.87
N LEU A 794 10.96 2.87 -30.79
CA LEU A 794 11.40 2.54 -29.44
C LEU A 794 11.28 1.04 -29.16
N GLN A 795 12.31 0.46 -28.57
CA GLN A 795 12.33 -0.94 -28.13
C GLN A 795 12.24 -1.02 -26.60
N THR A 796 13.11 -0.32 -25.91
CA THR A 796 13.17 -0.32 -24.45
C THR A 796 13.78 1.00 -23.97
N VAL A 797 13.33 1.50 -22.85
CA VAL A 797 13.98 2.60 -22.13
C VAL A 797 14.38 2.09 -20.76
N ARG A 798 15.68 2.17 -20.44
CA ARG A 798 16.20 1.78 -19.13
C ARG A 798 16.02 2.93 -18.18
N THR A 799 15.51 2.64 -16.98
CA THR A 799 15.34 3.60 -15.91
C THR A 799 15.92 3.03 -14.61
N SER A 800 16.37 3.89 -13.72
CA SER A 800 16.85 3.49 -12.39
C SER A 800 16.58 4.60 -11.39
N LYS A 801 16.61 4.26 -10.11
CA LYS A 801 16.54 5.27 -9.04
C LYS A 801 17.82 6.08 -8.99
N VAL A 802 17.70 7.35 -8.68
CA VAL A 802 18.82 8.29 -8.46
C VAL A 802 18.50 9.23 -7.29
N ASN A 803 19.52 9.78 -6.65
CA ASN A 803 19.38 10.84 -5.65
C ASN A 803 19.20 12.18 -6.37
N SER A 804 17.97 12.58 -6.67
CA SER A 804 17.74 13.81 -7.44
C SER A 804 16.56 14.65 -6.97
N ALA A 805 15.55 14.04 -6.35
CA ALA A 805 14.33 14.75 -6.01
C ALA A 805 14.46 15.48 -4.66
N GLN A 806 13.58 16.46 -4.49
CA GLN A 806 13.39 17.22 -3.26
C GLN A 806 11.91 17.21 -2.91
N ASN A 807 11.60 17.22 -1.63
CA ASN A 807 10.23 17.40 -1.15
C ASN A 807 10.25 18.32 0.08
N ASN A 808 9.31 19.27 0.13
CA ASN A 808 9.11 20.14 1.27
C ASN A 808 7.64 20.13 1.67
N VAL A 809 7.37 19.52 2.83
CA VAL A 809 6.02 19.36 3.37
C VAL A 809 5.92 20.14 4.68
N ALA A 810 4.86 20.93 4.83
CA ALA A 810 4.62 21.69 6.06
C ALA A 810 3.12 21.74 6.39
N GLY A 811 2.81 21.88 7.67
CA GLY A 811 1.43 21.91 8.09
C GLY A 811 1.21 22.34 9.55
N VAL A 812 -0.05 22.19 9.96
CA VAL A 812 -0.52 22.49 11.33
C VAL A 812 -1.36 21.32 11.80
N ASP A 813 -1.02 20.79 12.97
CA ASP A 813 -1.83 19.80 13.67
C ASP A 813 -2.60 20.50 14.81
N LEU A 814 -3.89 20.22 14.94
CA LEU A 814 -4.73 20.66 16.04
C LEU A 814 -5.32 19.44 16.75
N VAL A 815 -5.10 19.34 18.05
CA VAL A 815 -5.69 18.28 18.88
C VAL A 815 -6.43 18.92 20.05
N VAL A 816 -7.67 18.51 20.27
CA VAL A 816 -8.50 18.92 21.40
C VAL A 816 -9.02 17.67 22.08
N ALA A 817 -8.85 17.54 23.38
CA ALA A 817 -9.44 16.48 24.19
C ALA A 817 -10.15 17.10 25.40
N TYR A 818 -11.36 16.62 25.69
CA TYR A 818 -12.12 17.09 26.83
C TYR A 818 -12.99 15.97 27.40
N SER A 819 -12.86 15.73 28.71
CA SER A 819 -13.70 14.77 29.43
C SER A 819 -14.43 15.45 30.57
N PHE A 820 -15.71 15.13 30.74
CA PHE A 820 -16.55 15.75 31.76
C PHE A 820 -17.72 14.84 32.19
N ASP A 821 -18.14 14.97 33.42
CA ASP A 821 -19.29 14.26 33.96
C ASP A 821 -20.53 15.16 33.96
N VAL A 822 -21.67 14.56 33.58
CA VAL A 822 -23.00 15.22 33.67
C VAL A 822 -23.87 14.46 34.66
N GLU A 823 -24.24 15.11 35.75
CA GLU A 823 -25.06 14.49 36.79
C GLU A 823 -26.31 13.83 36.21
N ASN A 824 -26.53 12.55 36.53
CA ASN A 824 -27.60 11.68 36.02
C ASN A 824 -27.54 11.31 34.53
N TYR A 825 -26.52 11.72 33.80
CA TYR A 825 -26.34 11.38 32.36
C TYR A 825 -25.02 10.67 32.06
N GLY A 826 -24.16 10.52 33.08
CA GLY A 826 -22.87 9.79 32.92
C GLY A 826 -21.72 10.65 32.46
N SER A 827 -20.68 9.99 32.01
CA SER A 827 -19.42 10.58 31.62
C SER A 827 -19.33 10.75 30.10
N PHE A 828 -18.76 11.87 29.68
CA PHE A 828 -18.47 12.17 28.28
C PHE A 828 -16.97 12.38 28.08
N SER A 829 -16.42 11.73 27.06
CA SER A 829 -15.06 11.99 26.57
C SER A 829 -15.14 12.38 25.10
N THR A 830 -14.59 13.52 24.76
CA THR A 830 -14.61 14.05 23.40
C THR A 830 -13.18 14.28 22.94
N ALA A 831 -12.89 13.94 21.70
CA ALA A 831 -11.61 14.24 21.07
C ALA A 831 -11.85 14.80 19.66
N PHE A 832 -10.98 15.70 19.24
CA PHE A 832 -10.91 16.23 17.89
C PHE A 832 -9.44 16.30 17.50
N ASP A 833 -9.10 15.75 16.34
CA ASP A 833 -7.78 15.87 15.74
C ASP A 833 -7.90 16.29 14.28
N MET A 834 -7.00 17.16 13.85
CA MET A 834 -6.97 17.68 12.48
C MET A 834 -5.52 17.90 12.06
N THR A 835 -5.19 17.54 10.84
CA THR A 835 -3.97 17.93 10.13
C THR A 835 -4.35 18.78 8.93
N TYR A 836 -3.79 19.99 8.85
CA TYR A 836 -3.90 20.91 7.73
C TYR A 836 -2.54 21.13 7.10
N TYR A 837 -2.41 20.82 5.82
CA TYR A 837 -1.18 21.03 5.08
C TYR A 837 -1.12 22.45 4.51
N THR A 838 -0.06 23.14 4.82
CA THR A 838 0.21 24.49 4.27
C THR A 838 1.08 24.43 3.03
N LYS A 839 1.82 23.31 2.83
CA LYS A 839 2.77 23.11 1.75
C LYS A 839 2.99 21.62 1.46
N ASP A 840 3.07 21.24 0.19
CA ASP A 840 3.64 20.01 -0.33
C ASP A 840 4.26 20.26 -1.70
N GLU A 841 5.52 20.62 -1.70
CA GLU A 841 6.26 20.96 -2.91
C GLU A 841 7.23 19.84 -3.27
N PHE A 842 6.91 19.10 -4.33
CA PHE A 842 7.79 18.06 -4.87
C PHE A 842 8.49 18.55 -6.13
N ALA A 843 9.80 18.34 -6.19
CA ALA A 843 10.62 18.60 -7.38
C ALA A 843 11.43 17.36 -7.75
N GLN A 844 11.32 16.88 -9.00
CA GLN A 844 12.06 15.71 -9.49
C GLN A 844 13.58 15.90 -9.51
N SER A 845 14.05 17.13 -9.50
CA SER A 845 15.47 17.49 -9.42
C SER A 845 15.63 18.90 -8.89
N VAL A 846 16.83 19.25 -8.43
CA VAL A 846 17.20 20.60 -7.97
C VAL A 846 17.01 21.71 -9.01
N THR A 847 16.82 21.34 -10.28
CA THR A 847 16.58 22.28 -11.39
C THR A 847 15.14 22.27 -11.89
N SER A 848 14.31 21.37 -11.38
CA SER A 848 12.89 21.31 -11.74
C SER A 848 12.10 22.34 -10.94
N THR A 849 11.07 22.91 -11.54
CA THR A 849 10.11 23.73 -10.80
C THR A 849 9.32 22.81 -9.87
N PRO A 850 9.23 23.10 -8.57
CA PRO A 850 8.38 22.34 -7.67
C PRO A 850 6.91 22.39 -8.12
N SER A 851 6.23 21.27 -7.98
CA SER A 851 4.77 21.16 -8.12
C SER A 851 4.12 20.95 -6.77
N GLU A 852 2.98 21.57 -6.54
CA GLU A 852 2.14 21.34 -5.36
C GLU A 852 1.06 20.33 -5.72
N SER A 853 0.85 19.30 -4.86
CA SER A 853 -0.09 18.19 -5.12
C SER A 853 -1.43 18.33 -4.42
N PHE A 854 -1.52 19.16 -3.36
CA PHE A 854 -2.74 19.21 -2.53
C PHE A 854 -4.02 19.60 -3.26
N GLY A 855 -5.08 18.87 -2.91
CA GLY A 855 -6.39 19.05 -3.48
C GLY A 855 -6.47 18.57 -4.93
N TRP A 856 -5.47 17.80 -5.39
CA TRP A 856 -5.47 17.17 -6.71
C TRP A 856 -5.43 15.64 -6.58
N TYR A 857 -6.14 14.98 -7.48
CA TYR A 857 -6.12 13.55 -7.65
C TYR A 857 -5.22 13.20 -8.85
N ASP A 858 -4.10 12.55 -8.59
CA ASP A 858 -3.18 12.03 -9.63
C ASP A 858 -2.95 10.52 -9.39
N GLY A 859 -4.03 9.75 -9.52
CA GLY A 859 -4.04 8.32 -9.22
C GLY A 859 -4.09 7.98 -7.73
N ALA A 860 -4.05 8.98 -6.85
CA ALA A 860 -4.28 8.90 -5.41
C ALA A 860 -4.84 10.23 -4.90
N ALA A 861 -5.71 10.17 -3.88
CA ALA A 861 -6.29 11.36 -3.27
C ALA A 861 -5.26 12.06 -2.37
N ASP A 862 -5.04 13.35 -2.59
CA ASP A 862 -4.12 14.17 -1.82
C ASP A 862 -4.89 15.32 -1.13
N PHE A 863 -5.30 15.05 0.12
CA PHE A 863 -6.15 15.96 0.88
C PHE A 863 -5.35 17.11 1.50
N ARG A 864 -5.82 18.37 1.32
CA ARG A 864 -5.24 19.52 2.02
C ARG A 864 -5.48 19.44 3.53
N TRP A 865 -6.63 18.91 3.97
CA TRP A 865 -6.86 18.66 5.37
C TRP A 865 -7.74 17.44 5.64
N ARG A 866 -7.49 16.82 6.78
CA ARG A 866 -8.27 15.71 7.31
C ARG A 866 -8.53 15.96 8.78
N ALA A 867 -9.70 15.58 9.26
CA ALA A 867 -10.02 15.70 10.66
C ALA A 867 -10.86 14.51 11.15
N ASN A 868 -10.67 14.18 12.43
CA ASN A 868 -11.49 13.22 13.13
C ASN A 868 -12.09 13.89 14.38
N ALA A 869 -13.30 13.50 14.72
CA ALA A 869 -13.90 13.84 15.99
C ALA A 869 -14.52 12.59 16.62
N SER A 870 -14.45 12.46 17.91
CA SER A 870 -15.08 11.36 18.64
C SER A 870 -15.83 11.84 19.87
N ILE A 871 -16.93 11.17 20.16
CA ILE A 871 -17.71 11.35 21.39
C ILE A 871 -17.91 9.97 21.99
N LEU A 872 -17.37 9.75 23.15
CA LEU A 872 -17.63 8.59 23.99
C LEU A 872 -18.59 9.01 25.10
N TRP A 873 -19.67 8.27 25.24
CA TRP A 873 -20.67 8.46 26.30
C TRP A 873 -20.82 7.18 27.09
N ASP A 874 -20.45 7.23 28.37
CA ASP A 874 -20.58 6.13 29.31
C ASP A 874 -21.72 6.44 30.31
N TYR A 875 -22.74 5.58 30.32
CA TYR A 875 -23.90 5.71 31.19
C TYR A 875 -24.38 4.33 31.68
N ASN A 876 -24.24 4.10 33.01
CA ASN A 876 -24.53 2.81 33.64
C ASN A 876 -23.76 1.68 32.90
N ASP A 877 -24.50 0.68 32.41
CA ASP A 877 -23.96 -0.50 31.74
C ASP A 877 -23.75 -0.26 30.22
N PHE A 878 -23.96 0.97 29.73
CA PHE A 878 -23.83 1.32 28.31
C PHE A 878 -22.63 2.23 28.08
N SER A 879 -21.86 1.89 27.03
CA SER A 879 -20.85 2.77 26.44
C SER A 879 -21.18 2.98 24.97
N THR A 880 -21.32 4.23 24.56
CA THR A 880 -21.67 4.61 23.19
C THR A 880 -20.58 5.47 22.60
N SER A 881 -20.03 5.06 21.47
CA SER A 881 -19.01 5.80 20.72
C SER A 881 -19.58 6.29 19.39
N LEU A 882 -19.46 7.58 19.14
CA LEU A 882 -19.69 8.22 17.86
C LEU A 882 -18.34 8.75 17.33
N ASN A 883 -17.95 8.32 16.14
CA ASN A 883 -16.74 8.79 15.49
C ASN A 883 -17.12 9.44 14.15
N PHE A 884 -16.47 10.56 13.87
CA PHE A 884 -16.66 11.33 12.66
C PHE A 884 -15.34 11.47 11.94
N ARG A 885 -15.32 11.15 10.64
CA ARG A 885 -14.17 11.36 9.76
C ARG A 885 -14.53 12.38 8.70
N PHE A 886 -13.68 13.35 8.54
CA PHE A 886 -13.81 14.41 7.56
C PHE A 886 -12.65 14.35 6.58
N LEU A 887 -12.95 14.32 5.28
CA LEU A 887 -12.01 14.32 4.17
C LEU A 887 -12.29 15.52 3.28
N ASP A 888 -11.27 16.31 2.97
CA ASP A 888 -11.36 17.51 2.14
C ASP A 888 -11.73 17.20 0.69
N ASP A 889 -12.08 18.22 -0.08
CA ASP A 889 -12.31 18.10 -1.50
C ASP A 889 -11.04 17.78 -2.27
N ASN A 890 -11.19 17.17 -3.45
CA ASN A 890 -10.13 16.91 -4.39
C ASN A 890 -10.56 17.28 -5.82
N LYS A 891 -9.59 17.56 -6.68
CA LYS A 891 -9.80 17.87 -8.09
C LYS A 891 -9.16 16.79 -8.94
N ASP A 892 -9.98 16.10 -9.72
CA ASP A 892 -9.54 15.14 -10.73
C ASP A 892 -9.45 15.87 -12.07
N ASP A 893 -8.35 15.76 -12.79
CA ASP A 893 -8.19 16.48 -14.04
C ASP A 893 -9.08 15.88 -15.14
N CYS A 894 -9.63 16.72 -16.01
CA CYS A 894 -10.57 16.28 -17.04
C CYS A 894 -9.90 15.73 -18.31
N TRP A 895 -8.58 15.49 -18.32
CA TRP A 895 -7.90 15.07 -19.54
C TRP A 895 -8.44 13.72 -20.07
N ILE A 896 -8.81 12.80 -19.19
CA ILE A 896 -9.45 11.53 -19.58
C ILE A 896 -10.80 11.77 -20.20
N SER A 897 -11.63 12.61 -19.59
CA SER A 897 -12.92 12.99 -20.15
C SER A 897 -12.77 13.61 -21.53
N ALA A 898 -11.83 14.56 -21.69
CA ALA A 898 -11.55 15.21 -22.96
C ALA A 898 -10.93 14.25 -24.00
N PHE A 899 -9.98 13.41 -23.61
CA PHE A 899 -9.32 12.45 -24.50
C PHE A 899 -10.30 11.40 -25.07
N TYR A 900 -11.26 10.99 -24.24
CA TYR A 900 -12.29 10.03 -24.66
C TYR A 900 -13.60 10.69 -25.12
N GLY A 901 -13.68 12.01 -25.16
CA GLY A 901 -14.85 12.77 -25.60
C GLY A 901 -16.00 12.74 -24.60
N LEU A 902 -15.70 12.62 -23.31
CA LEU A 902 -16.66 12.66 -22.19
C LEU A 902 -16.77 14.09 -21.65
N GLU A 903 -17.05 15.08 -22.51
CA GLU A 903 -17.06 16.51 -22.13
C GLU A 903 -18.03 16.84 -20.97
N ASP A 904 -19.08 16.06 -20.80
CA ASP A 904 -20.02 16.24 -19.68
C ASP A 904 -19.58 15.56 -18.37
N GLY A 905 -18.48 14.81 -18.37
CA GLY A 905 -17.88 14.21 -17.17
C GLY A 905 -16.97 15.16 -16.39
N CYS A 906 -16.91 16.44 -16.75
CA CYS A 906 -16.06 17.46 -16.17
C CYS A 906 -16.91 18.55 -15.53
N SER A 907 -16.85 18.73 -14.22
CA SER A 907 -17.68 19.72 -13.52
C SER A 907 -17.26 21.16 -13.76
N ASN A 908 -15.97 21.40 -14.07
CA ASN A 908 -15.41 22.72 -14.31
C ASN A 908 -14.52 22.73 -15.57
N PRO A 909 -15.12 22.62 -16.78
CA PRO A 909 -14.37 22.44 -18.03
C PRO A 909 -13.61 23.68 -18.47
N ASP A 910 -14.02 24.85 -18.03
CA ASP A 910 -13.45 26.14 -18.46
C ASP A 910 -12.27 26.62 -17.54
N GLU A 911 -12.00 25.92 -16.45
CA GLU A 911 -10.91 26.28 -15.55
C GLU A 911 -9.65 25.48 -15.85
N ALA A 912 -8.52 26.19 -16.03
CA ALA A 912 -7.23 25.55 -16.25
C ALA A 912 -6.84 24.72 -15.01
N ASN A 913 -6.49 23.45 -15.24
CA ASN A 913 -5.94 22.61 -14.21
C ASN A 913 -4.48 23.01 -13.88
N ASN A 914 -3.85 22.34 -12.93
CA ASN A 914 -2.48 22.60 -12.45
C ASN A 914 -1.41 22.34 -13.53
N GLY A 915 -1.47 23.10 -14.64
CA GLY A 915 -0.52 23.05 -15.76
C GLY A 915 -1.04 22.37 -17.03
N GLY A 916 -2.32 21.99 -17.10
CA GLY A 916 -2.96 21.42 -18.28
C GLY A 916 -3.95 22.38 -18.97
N ASP A 917 -4.37 22.03 -20.17
CA ASP A 917 -5.34 22.77 -20.99
C ASP A 917 -6.80 22.34 -20.71
N TYR A 918 -7.02 21.38 -19.81
CA TYR A 918 -8.32 20.78 -19.47
C TYR A 918 -8.82 21.30 -18.14
N GLY A 919 -10.13 21.37 -17.96
CA GLY A 919 -10.75 21.68 -16.69
C GLY A 919 -10.55 20.59 -15.62
N TYR A 920 -11.28 20.68 -14.53
CA TYR A 920 -11.25 19.65 -13.47
C TYR A 920 -12.65 19.19 -13.10
N ASN A 921 -12.72 17.96 -12.57
CA ASN A 921 -13.88 17.40 -11.89
C ASN A 921 -13.70 17.56 -10.38
N LEU A 922 -14.65 18.20 -9.71
CA LEU A 922 -14.60 18.38 -8.26
C LEU A 922 -15.16 17.11 -7.58
N MET A 923 -14.33 16.48 -6.79
CA MET A 923 -14.71 15.47 -5.81
C MET A 923 -15.00 16.19 -4.49
N GLU A 924 -16.28 16.26 -4.11
CA GLU A 924 -16.74 17.06 -2.97
C GLU A 924 -16.23 16.49 -1.64
N VAL A 925 -16.30 17.34 -0.60
CA VAL A 925 -15.98 16.97 0.79
C VAL A 925 -16.81 15.79 1.24
N GLU A 926 -16.18 14.82 1.91
CA GLU A 926 -16.87 13.66 2.47
C GLU A 926 -16.85 13.65 4.00
N PHE A 927 -17.98 13.21 4.57
CA PHE A 927 -18.18 13.15 6.01
C PHE A 927 -18.76 11.81 6.43
N TYR A 928 -17.94 10.96 7.03
CA TYR A 928 -18.34 9.65 7.51
C TYR A 928 -18.67 9.66 9.00
N THR A 929 -19.70 8.92 9.38
CA THR A 929 -20.13 8.76 10.78
C THR A 929 -20.12 7.29 11.14
N ASP A 930 -19.40 6.93 12.21
CA ASP A 930 -19.37 5.58 12.74
C ASP A 930 -20.00 5.55 14.13
N LEU A 931 -20.76 4.51 14.44
CA LEU A 931 -21.45 4.32 15.72
C LEU A 931 -21.10 2.93 16.28
N GLN A 932 -20.77 2.86 17.57
CA GLN A 932 -20.77 1.61 18.32
C GLN A 932 -21.49 1.78 19.65
N VAL A 933 -22.25 0.79 20.04
CA VAL A 933 -22.87 0.65 21.36
C VAL A 933 -22.38 -0.63 22.00
N VAL A 934 -21.83 -0.53 23.19
CA VAL A 934 -21.41 -1.64 24.04
C VAL A 934 -22.37 -1.72 25.22
N TYR A 935 -22.86 -2.91 25.55
CA TYR A 935 -23.65 -3.20 26.74
C TYR A 935 -22.89 -4.17 27.63
N GLN A 936 -22.56 -3.74 28.87
CA GLN A 936 -21.95 -4.58 29.90
C GLN A 936 -23.02 -5.44 30.55
N TYR A 937 -23.12 -6.72 30.16
CA TYR A 937 -24.12 -7.64 30.69
C TYR A 937 -23.79 -8.11 32.12
N SER A 938 -22.51 -8.31 32.42
CA SER A 938 -21.95 -8.60 33.74
C SER A 938 -20.52 -8.08 33.81
N ASP A 939 -19.87 -8.18 34.96
CA ASP A 939 -18.47 -7.77 35.10
C ASP A 939 -17.56 -8.53 34.12
N GLU A 940 -17.95 -9.76 33.71
CA GLU A 940 -17.14 -10.61 32.83
C GLU A 940 -17.59 -10.58 31.35
N ILE A 941 -18.80 -10.10 31.04
CA ILE A 941 -19.36 -10.22 29.68
C ILE A 941 -19.85 -8.89 29.17
N SER A 942 -19.33 -8.47 28.03
CA SER A 942 -19.89 -7.38 27.24
C SER A 942 -20.32 -7.84 25.85
N VAL A 943 -21.36 -7.19 25.30
CA VAL A 943 -21.80 -7.37 23.92
C VAL A 943 -21.81 -6.03 23.23
N PHE A 944 -21.49 -6.01 21.94
CA PHE A 944 -21.47 -4.77 21.17
C PHE A 944 -22.09 -4.94 19.79
N ILE A 945 -22.63 -3.85 19.30
CA ILE A 945 -23.09 -3.69 17.92
C ILE A 945 -22.64 -2.31 17.41
N GLY A 946 -22.30 -2.23 16.14
CA GLY A 946 -21.88 -0.98 15.54
C GLY A 946 -22.14 -0.93 14.05
N ALA A 947 -21.97 0.25 13.49
CA ALA A 947 -21.99 0.51 12.07
C ALA A 947 -20.89 1.51 11.73
N ARG A 948 -20.02 1.18 10.78
CA ARG A 948 -19.11 2.13 10.13
C ARG A 948 -19.86 2.72 8.94
N ASN A 949 -19.59 3.99 8.64
CA ASN A 949 -20.33 4.72 7.63
C ASN A 949 -21.84 4.57 7.80
N LEU A 950 -22.34 4.92 8.97
CA LEU A 950 -23.74 4.70 9.43
C LEU A 950 -24.79 5.17 8.43
N PHE A 951 -24.52 6.26 7.70
CA PHE A 951 -25.45 6.86 6.75
C PHE A 951 -25.25 6.35 5.31
N GLY A 952 -24.25 5.49 5.07
CA GLY A 952 -24.00 4.88 3.76
C GLY A 952 -23.52 5.89 2.73
N GLU A 953 -22.71 6.86 3.14
CA GLU A 953 -22.10 7.83 2.21
C GLU A 953 -21.24 7.11 1.18
N GLU A 954 -21.46 7.42 -0.09
CA GLU A 954 -20.75 6.81 -1.21
C GLU A 954 -19.51 7.64 -1.56
N PRO A 955 -18.35 7.04 -1.83
CA PRO A 955 -17.17 7.78 -2.25
C PRO A 955 -17.42 8.57 -3.53
N PRO A 956 -16.73 9.70 -3.77
CA PRO A 956 -16.83 10.43 -5.02
C PRO A 956 -16.33 9.58 -6.21
N VAL A 957 -16.73 9.97 -7.42
CA VAL A 957 -16.23 9.34 -8.64
C VAL A 957 -14.84 9.87 -8.96
N ALA A 958 -13.84 8.99 -9.05
CA ALA A 958 -12.52 9.30 -9.55
C ALA A 958 -12.37 8.70 -10.97
N TYR A 959 -12.34 9.56 -12.00
CA TYR A 959 -12.28 9.11 -13.40
C TYR A 959 -10.90 8.56 -13.76
N ASP A 960 -9.86 9.03 -13.10
CA ASP A 960 -8.49 8.55 -13.26
C ASP A 960 -8.17 7.30 -12.43
N ALA A 961 -9.06 6.88 -11.54
CA ALA A 961 -8.91 5.62 -10.82
C ALA A 961 -9.04 4.43 -11.77
N PHE A 962 -7.92 3.78 -12.03
CA PHE A 962 -7.86 2.65 -12.97
C PHE A 962 -8.67 1.45 -12.45
N GLY A 963 -9.82 1.20 -13.05
CA GLY A 963 -10.56 -0.05 -12.90
C GLY A 963 -11.73 -0.07 -11.93
N GLN A 964 -11.80 0.84 -10.93
CA GLN A 964 -12.89 0.85 -9.93
C GLN A 964 -13.70 2.16 -9.84
N ASN A 965 -13.23 3.26 -10.43
CA ASN A 965 -13.88 4.57 -10.47
C ASN A 965 -14.05 5.27 -9.11
N PHE A 966 -13.28 4.88 -8.11
CA PHE A 966 -13.15 5.54 -6.80
C PHE A 966 -11.76 5.22 -6.22
N ASP A 967 -11.32 5.99 -5.25
CA ASP A 967 -10.07 5.75 -4.53
C ASP A 967 -10.35 5.21 -3.13
N TYR A 968 -9.42 4.41 -2.62
CA TYR A 968 -9.51 3.78 -1.30
C TYR A 968 -9.20 4.73 -0.13
N ALA A 969 -8.78 5.95 -0.39
CA ALA A 969 -8.71 6.99 0.62
C ALA A 969 -10.09 7.31 1.22
N TRP A 970 -11.14 7.08 0.42
CA TRP A 970 -12.54 7.03 0.88
C TRP A 970 -12.96 5.61 1.27
N ASP A 971 -14.18 5.45 1.76
CA ASP A 971 -14.72 4.12 2.03
C ASP A 971 -15.07 3.35 0.74
N ILE A 972 -15.14 2.02 0.83
CA ILE A 972 -15.61 1.18 -0.28
C ILE A 972 -17.12 1.42 -0.46
N PRO A 973 -17.62 1.61 -1.70
CA PRO A 973 -19.05 1.68 -1.95
C PRO A 973 -19.77 0.43 -1.45
N GLY A 974 -20.89 0.57 -0.75
CA GLY A 974 -21.61 -0.59 -0.21
C GLY A 974 -22.53 -0.26 0.93
N GLY A 975 -22.71 1.02 1.23
CA GLY A 975 -23.49 1.48 2.36
C GLY A 975 -22.77 1.30 3.70
N ALA A 976 -23.53 1.16 4.78
CA ALA A 976 -22.97 0.97 6.11
C ALA A 976 -22.34 -0.43 6.25
N PHE A 977 -21.18 -0.51 6.92
CA PHE A 977 -20.63 -1.79 7.38
C PHE A 977 -21.16 -2.09 8.79
N ILE A 978 -22.07 -3.04 8.89
CA ILE A 978 -22.73 -3.41 10.15
C ILE A 978 -21.97 -4.56 10.81
N TYR A 979 -21.63 -4.41 12.09
CA TYR A 979 -20.89 -5.44 12.82
C TYR A 979 -21.43 -5.62 14.24
N GLY A 980 -21.12 -6.76 14.83
CA GLY A 980 -21.44 -7.06 16.22
C GLY A 980 -20.59 -8.18 16.78
N GLY A 981 -20.56 -8.25 18.09
CA GLY A 981 -19.73 -9.25 18.76
C GLY A 981 -19.89 -9.24 20.27
N PHE A 982 -19.00 -9.99 20.92
CA PHE A 982 -18.96 -10.06 22.37
C PHE A 982 -17.52 -10.18 22.88
N LYS A 983 -17.32 -9.83 24.13
CA LYS A 983 -16.08 -9.97 24.88
C LYS A 983 -16.39 -10.67 26.22
N VAL A 984 -15.57 -11.66 26.58
CA VAL A 984 -15.62 -12.35 27.87
C VAL A 984 -14.26 -12.21 28.51
N SER A 985 -14.22 -11.71 29.76
CA SER A 985 -13.00 -11.51 30.56
C SER A 985 -13.19 -12.21 31.91
N LEU A 986 -12.32 -13.20 32.26
CA LEU A 986 -12.42 -14.06 33.46
C LEU A 986 -11.15 -13.95 34.29
#